data_d8266ab8eec6bf321292b13c2ff78f9e
#
_entry.id   d8266ab8eec6bf321292b13c2ff78f9e
#
_cell.length_a   1.000
_cell.length_b   1.000
_cell.length_c   1.000
_cell.angle_alpha   90.00
_cell.angle_beta   90.00
_cell.angle_gamma   90.00
#
_symmetry.space_group_name_H-M   'P 1'
#
loop_
_entity.id
_entity.type
_entity.pdbx_description
1 polymer ?
#
loop_
_entity_poly.entity_id
_entity_poly.type
_entity_poly.pdbx_seq_one_letter_code
_entity_poly.pdbx_strand_id
1 'polypeptide(L)'
;MKETARVTSTPEHAADTTEECPFRGTRIGGALGSEPQLDHWWPNRLKVELLHQDPAAANPFGGDFDYAAEFSKLDLDAVKADIKEFLTTSVDWWPSDYGNYGPQMVRMAWHGAGTYRIADGRGGAGEGMQRFAPIGSWWDNGNTDKSRRLLWPIKQKYGRALSWADLMVLTGNCSLEIMGLQPTGFGGGRVDAWEADRATYWGPEGWMGEPVPGDSNADGKLGHPEEMVNRRIRWTGAVDEDSYDLENPLAASHQSLIYVNPEGPNGNGVPMDSARDIRETFSRMAMNDEETVALIAGGHAFGKSHGAVGTDEIGAAPEAAPMSEMGLGWNNPVGSGNAEFTTTNGIEGAWTPNPTRWDNDYLTNLFAFEWEQTESPAGALQWRPTDPDAPKTPDAHVDGQMNTLMMQTSDIALKVDPEYRKICERFLQDFDAFTEAFSQAWFKLVHRDMGPKSRYLGPDVPEQDFAWQDPIPEADYDQVDDVDIAALREQIAESDLTVPELVSVAWAAASTYRDSDKRGGADGGRLALEPQRSWDVNDPARVARVVAALSDIKSGFDSEAKRVSLADLIVLGGCVGVEMAASSAGVEVSVPFVPGRRDTTQELTDVEQFDWLRPVSDGFRNFHDDRLGYSVAPEHIFLDRARLLTLTAPEWTVLSGGLKVLGANHDGSAHGVFTDRPGTLSNDFFRVLTSMDYEWTPHDDSEMTFDLNHRSSGSRAYTATRCDLVFGANAQLRNIAEVYGADDGQDQLIRDFVAAWHKVMMLDRYDVPEARAAAMQRS
;
A
#
# COMPACT_ATOMS: atom_id res chain seq x y z
N MET A 1 1.95 -47.38 66.09
CA MET A 1 2.20 -47.49 64.68
C MET A 1 1.67 -46.16 64.04
N LYS A 2 2.59 -45.25 63.78
CA LYS A 2 2.32 -43.96 63.09
C LYS A 2 2.84 -44.10 61.71
N GLU A 3 1.93 -44.07 60.77
CA GLU A 3 2.23 -44.01 59.33
C GLU A 3 2.49 -42.56 58.98
N THR A 4 3.69 -42.26 58.59
CA THR A 4 4.12 -40.95 58.12
C THR A 4 3.79 -40.86 56.63
N ALA A 5 2.78 -40.08 56.30
CA ALA A 5 2.51 -39.68 54.95
C ALA A 5 3.67 -38.78 54.44
N ARG A 6 4.38 -39.23 53.42
CA ARG A 6 5.29 -38.40 52.61
C ARG A 6 4.48 -37.47 51.75
N VAL A 7 4.47 -36.21 52.10
CA VAL A 7 4.10 -35.13 51.20
C VAL A 7 5.26 -34.97 50.22
N THR A 8 5.08 -35.40 48.97
CA THR A 8 5.93 -35.00 47.86
C THR A 8 5.48 -33.60 47.42
N SER A 9 6.11 -32.57 47.99
CA SER A 9 6.08 -31.26 47.41
C SER A 9 6.94 -31.31 46.13
N THR A 10 6.28 -31.27 44.97
CA THR A 10 6.92 -30.80 43.76
C THR A 10 7.44 -29.39 44.05
N PRO A 11 8.66 -29.04 43.73
CA PRO A 11 9.11 -27.67 43.80
C PRO A 11 8.26 -26.92 42.76
N GLU A 12 7.44 -25.97 43.22
CA GLU A 12 7.04 -24.86 42.37
C GLU A 12 8.34 -24.35 41.74
N HIS A 13 8.38 -24.33 40.43
CA HIS A 13 9.35 -23.54 39.71
C HIS A 13 9.24 -22.12 40.26
N ALA A 14 10.09 -21.75 41.17
CA ALA A 14 10.43 -20.36 41.34
C ALA A 14 10.86 -19.90 39.96
N ALA A 15 10.10 -19.01 39.37
CA ALA A 15 10.49 -18.36 38.13
C ALA A 15 11.93 -17.92 38.30
N ASP A 16 12.80 -18.47 37.50
CA ASP A 16 14.23 -18.18 37.60
C ASP A 16 14.40 -16.75 37.07
N THR A 17 14.29 -15.79 37.99
CA THR A 17 14.50 -14.36 37.67
C THR A 17 15.88 -14.10 37.08
N THR A 18 16.72 -15.11 36.99
CA THR A 18 18.02 -15.05 36.34
C THR A 18 17.95 -15.34 34.83
N GLU A 19 16.83 -15.90 34.33
CA GLU A 19 16.59 -16.06 32.88
C GLU A 19 16.20 -14.77 32.20
N GLU A 20 15.74 -13.79 32.94
CA GLU A 20 15.38 -12.46 32.40
C GLU A 20 16.58 -11.52 32.23
N CYS A 21 17.80 -11.95 32.51
CA CYS A 21 18.97 -11.14 32.19
C CYS A 21 19.20 -11.10 30.69
N PRO A 22 19.10 -9.93 30.06
CA PRO A 22 19.19 -9.78 28.62
C PRO A 22 20.48 -10.26 27.98
N PHE A 23 21.51 -10.49 28.79
CA PHE A 23 22.80 -11.04 28.34
C PHE A 23 22.97 -12.55 28.62
N ARG A 24 21.99 -13.19 29.26
CA ARG A 24 22.04 -14.63 29.50
C ARG A 24 21.39 -15.38 28.33
N GLY A 25 22.14 -16.27 27.78
CA GLY A 25 21.67 -17.10 26.67
C GLY A 25 22.15 -16.68 25.30
N THR A 26 22.78 -15.51 25.19
CA THR A 26 23.41 -15.08 23.93
C THR A 26 24.61 -16.00 23.67
N ARG A 27 24.40 -17.04 22.90
CA ARG A 27 25.53 -17.84 22.37
C ARG A 27 26.06 -17.07 21.18
N ILE A 28 27.24 -16.50 21.33
CA ILE A 28 28.02 -15.99 20.19
C ILE A 28 28.19 -17.16 19.22
N GLY A 29 27.63 -17.03 18.02
CA GLY A 29 27.65 -18.10 17.03
C GLY A 29 26.46 -19.06 17.08
N GLY A 30 25.36 -18.70 17.73
CA GLY A 30 24.06 -19.39 17.61
C GLY A 30 23.50 -19.37 16.21
N ALA A 31 22.58 -20.28 15.91
CA ALA A 31 21.86 -20.29 14.65
C ALA A 31 21.14 -18.94 14.44
N LEU A 32 21.11 -18.47 13.20
CA LEU A 32 20.29 -17.31 12.80
C LEU A 32 18.85 -17.54 13.32
N GLY A 33 18.30 -16.61 14.05
CA GLY A 33 16.98 -16.73 14.67
C GLY A 33 16.98 -16.99 16.19
N SER A 34 18.13 -17.30 16.80
CA SER A 34 18.28 -17.41 18.26
C SER A 34 18.87 -16.15 18.91
N GLU A 35 19.09 -15.09 18.14
CA GLU A 35 19.63 -13.84 18.65
C GLU A 35 18.54 -13.02 19.33
N PRO A 36 18.84 -12.36 20.48
CA PRO A 36 17.88 -11.45 21.11
C PRO A 36 17.64 -10.27 20.20
N GLN A 37 16.42 -10.14 19.72
CA GLN A 37 15.99 -9.02 18.90
C GLN A 37 15.70 -7.81 19.76
N LEU A 38 15.95 -6.60 19.26
CA LEU A 38 15.59 -5.36 19.97
C LEU A 38 14.10 -5.31 20.31
N ASP A 39 13.25 -5.85 19.46
CA ASP A 39 11.81 -5.94 19.69
C ASP A 39 11.42 -6.79 20.90
N HIS A 40 12.27 -7.75 21.31
CA HIS A 40 12.10 -8.50 22.53
C HIS A 40 12.27 -7.63 23.80
N TRP A 41 13.11 -6.60 23.73
CA TRP A 41 13.40 -5.68 24.85
C TRP A 41 12.58 -4.42 24.82
N TRP A 42 12.34 -3.90 23.59
CA TRP A 42 11.59 -2.67 23.32
C TRP A 42 10.54 -2.91 22.22
N PRO A 43 9.46 -3.64 22.51
CA PRO A 43 8.47 -3.99 21.48
C PRO A 43 7.78 -2.77 20.86
N ASN A 44 7.71 -1.65 21.60
CA ASN A 44 7.07 -0.42 21.16
C ASN A 44 8.06 0.67 20.70
N ARG A 45 9.33 0.29 20.43
CA ARG A 45 10.31 1.27 19.94
C ARG A 45 9.97 1.74 18.53
N LEU A 46 10.40 2.96 18.21
CA LEU A 46 10.30 3.49 16.84
C LEU A 46 11.23 2.68 15.92
N LYS A 47 10.67 2.05 14.89
CA LYS A 47 11.36 1.13 13.95
C LYS A 47 12.04 1.90 12.81
N VAL A 48 13.06 2.69 13.13
CA VAL A 48 13.79 3.55 12.16
C VAL A 48 14.43 2.74 11.03
N GLU A 49 14.71 1.45 11.24
CA GLU A 49 15.22 0.52 10.22
C GLU A 49 14.29 0.38 9.01
N LEU A 50 13.01 0.70 9.14
CA LEU A 50 12.06 0.69 8.00
C LEU A 50 12.44 1.71 6.91
N LEU A 51 13.22 2.74 7.25
CA LEU A 51 13.75 3.70 6.26
C LEU A 51 14.91 3.14 5.42
N HIS A 52 15.40 1.95 5.76
CA HIS A 52 16.50 1.27 5.06
C HIS A 52 16.06 -0.06 4.46
N GLN A 53 14.75 -0.30 4.39
CA GLN A 53 14.19 -1.44 3.68
C GLN A 53 14.41 -1.29 2.17
N ASP A 54 14.57 -2.39 1.45
CA ASP A 54 14.85 -2.43 0.02
C ASP A 54 16.08 -1.61 -0.41
N PRO A 55 17.25 -1.82 0.22
CA PRO A 55 18.43 -1.10 -0.19
C PRO A 55 18.85 -1.51 -1.61
N ALA A 56 19.35 -0.58 -2.42
CA ALA A 56 19.85 -0.87 -3.76
C ALA A 56 20.89 -2.00 -3.79
N ALA A 57 21.61 -2.21 -2.69
CA ALA A 57 22.57 -3.31 -2.52
C ALA A 57 21.91 -4.70 -2.43
N ALA A 58 20.62 -4.79 -2.10
CA ALA A 58 19.86 -6.04 -2.06
C ALA A 58 19.30 -6.45 -3.44
N ASN A 59 19.29 -5.53 -4.41
CA ASN A 59 18.85 -5.84 -5.77
C ASN A 59 19.88 -6.73 -6.49
N PRO A 60 19.53 -7.98 -6.83
CA PRO A 60 20.47 -8.90 -7.49
C PRO A 60 20.87 -8.48 -8.91
N PHE A 61 20.15 -7.54 -9.52
CA PHE A 61 20.51 -6.97 -10.83
C PHE A 61 21.47 -5.77 -10.72
N GLY A 62 21.69 -5.27 -9.51
CA GLY A 62 22.56 -4.11 -9.23
C GLY A 62 21.86 -2.77 -9.39
N GLY A 63 22.50 -1.71 -8.89
CA GLY A 63 21.94 -0.36 -8.83
C GLY A 63 21.76 0.34 -10.19
N ASP A 64 22.40 -0.14 -11.26
CA ASP A 64 22.27 0.42 -12.61
C ASP A 64 21.19 -0.28 -13.46
N PHE A 65 20.43 -1.20 -12.86
CA PHE A 65 19.39 -1.94 -13.58
C PHE A 65 18.19 -1.02 -13.91
N ASP A 66 17.90 -0.89 -15.19
CA ASP A 66 16.73 -0.15 -15.71
C ASP A 66 15.70 -1.14 -16.28
N TYR A 67 14.64 -1.38 -15.52
CA TYR A 67 13.57 -2.30 -15.91
C TYR A 67 12.80 -1.80 -17.13
N ALA A 68 12.57 -0.50 -17.28
CA ALA A 68 11.88 0.04 -18.46
C ALA A 68 12.69 -0.21 -19.74
N ALA A 69 14.02 -0.04 -19.68
CA ALA A 69 14.90 -0.35 -20.78
C ALA A 69 14.97 -1.86 -21.09
N GLU A 70 14.88 -2.73 -20.08
CA GLU A 70 14.81 -4.19 -20.29
C GLU A 70 13.44 -4.61 -20.83
N PHE A 71 12.34 -4.09 -20.28
CA PHE A 71 10.98 -4.38 -20.75
C PHE A 71 10.77 -3.97 -22.21
N SER A 72 11.34 -2.83 -22.63
CA SER A 72 11.23 -2.34 -24.02
C SER A 72 11.84 -3.28 -25.07
N LYS A 73 12.63 -4.27 -24.66
CA LYS A 73 13.21 -5.29 -25.53
C LYS A 73 12.29 -6.48 -25.78
N LEU A 74 11.19 -6.57 -25.03
CA LEU A 74 10.24 -7.67 -25.15
C LEU A 74 9.41 -7.54 -26.43
N ASP A 75 9.23 -8.66 -27.10
CA ASP A 75 8.11 -8.89 -28.00
C ASP A 75 6.90 -9.31 -27.15
N LEU A 76 6.04 -8.35 -26.79
CA LEU A 76 4.92 -8.60 -25.92
C LEU A 76 3.90 -9.57 -26.51
N ASP A 77 3.72 -9.57 -27.84
CA ASP A 77 2.85 -10.53 -28.53
C ASP A 77 3.39 -11.96 -28.40
N ALA A 78 4.70 -12.14 -28.48
CA ALA A 78 5.33 -13.46 -28.25
C ALA A 78 5.14 -13.92 -26.78
N VAL A 79 5.27 -13.01 -25.81
CA VAL A 79 4.99 -13.32 -24.39
C VAL A 79 3.54 -13.75 -24.20
N LYS A 80 2.58 -12.99 -24.77
CA LYS A 80 1.15 -13.31 -24.72
C LYS A 80 0.84 -14.65 -25.39
N ALA A 81 1.51 -14.97 -26.49
CA ALA A 81 1.33 -16.26 -27.17
C ALA A 81 1.79 -17.43 -26.29
N ASP A 82 2.97 -17.34 -25.66
CA ASP A 82 3.47 -18.36 -24.73
C ASP A 82 2.54 -18.54 -23.53
N ILE A 83 2.01 -17.44 -22.97
CA ILE A 83 1.05 -17.49 -21.86
C ILE A 83 -0.23 -18.21 -22.30
N LYS A 84 -0.79 -17.88 -23.47
CA LYS A 84 -2.03 -18.49 -23.97
C LYS A 84 -1.86 -19.99 -24.27
N GLU A 85 -0.71 -20.40 -24.77
CA GLU A 85 -0.36 -21.81 -24.95
C GLU A 85 -0.32 -22.54 -23.61
N PHE A 86 0.39 -21.95 -22.63
CA PHE A 86 0.45 -22.47 -21.26
C PHE A 86 -0.94 -22.62 -20.64
N LEU A 87 -1.81 -21.61 -20.73
CA LEU A 87 -3.12 -21.59 -20.10
C LEU A 87 -4.03 -22.75 -20.55
N THR A 88 -3.81 -23.30 -21.74
CA THR A 88 -4.58 -24.40 -22.32
C THR A 88 -3.83 -25.75 -22.31
N THR A 89 -2.67 -25.79 -21.65
CA THR A 89 -1.83 -27.00 -21.58
C THR A 89 -1.72 -27.47 -20.12
N SER A 90 -2.55 -28.44 -19.75
CA SER A 90 -2.55 -29.01 -18.40
C SER A 90 -1.29 -29.83 -18.11
N VAL A 91 -0.76 -29.74 -16.88
CA VAL A 91 0.39 -30.52 -16.41
C VAL A 91 -0.01 -31.50 -15.32
N ASP A 92 0.65 -32.66 -15.28
CA ASP A 92 0.26 -33.78 -14.40
C ASP A 92 0.39 -33.46 -12.89
N TRP A 93 1.38 -32.62 -12.52
CA TRP A 93 1.64 -32.33 -11.10
C TRP A 93 0.64 -31.34 -10.50
N TRP A 94 -0.09 -30.56 -11.33
CA TRP A 94 -1.16 -29.65 -10.95
C TRP A 94 -2.15 -29.52 -12.12
N PRO A 95 -3.08 -30.47 -12.31
CA PRO A 95 -4.01 -30.43 -13.43
C PRO A 95 -4.93 -29.20 -13.40
N SER A 96 -5.20 -28.64 -14.58
CA SER A 96 -6.12 -27.50 -14.72
C SER A 96 -7.58 -27.93 -14.61
N ASP A 97 -8.40 -27.12 -13.94
CA ASP A 97 -9.84 -27.29 -13.93
C ASP A 97 -10.40 -27.09 -15.35
N TYR A 98 -11.29 -27.97 -15.77
CA TYR A 98 -11.92 -27.91 -17.10
C TYR A 98 -10.93 -27.83 -18.27
N GLY A 99 -9.68 -28.25 -18.09
CA GLY A 99 -8.63 -28.16 -19.09
C GLY A 99 -8.11 -26.74 -19.34
N ASN A 100 -8.35 -25.79 -18.44
CA ASN A 100 -7.98 -24.38 -18.62
C ASN A 100 -7.54 -23.74 -17.30
N TYR A 101 -6.28 -23.22 -17.26
CA TYR A 101 -5.76 -22.51 -16.10
C TYR A 101 -6.28 -21.06 -15.96
N GLY A 102 -7.02 -20.55 -16.95
CA GLY A 102 -7.48 -19.16 -16.98
C GLY A 102 -8.11 -18.69 -15.66
N PRO A 103 -9.14 -19.38 -15.12
CA PRO A 103 -9.76 -18.98 -13.86
C PRO A 103 -8.80 -18.93 -12.68
N GLN A 104 -7.89 -19.90 -12.57
CA GLN A 104 -6.87 -19.93 -11.52
C GLN A 104 -5.91 -18.74 -11.63
N MET A 105 -5.56 -18.32 -12.85
CA MET A 105 -4.64 -17.21 -13.08
C MET A 105 -5.33 -15.84 -12.93
N VAL A 106 -6.61 -15.72 -13.28
CA VAL A 106 -7.44 -14.55 -12.91
C VAL A 106 -7.44 -14.37 -11.40
N ARG A 107 -7.69 -15.45 -10.64
CA ARG A 107 -7.64 -15.41 -9.16
C ARG A 107 -6.26 -14.98 -8.66
N MET A 108 -5.17 -15.49 -9.19
CA MET A 108 -3.82 -15.10 -8.80
C MET A 108 -3.57 -13.60 -9.02
N ALA A 109 -3.93 -13.06 -10.19
CA ALA A 109 -3.75 -11.64 -10.50
C ALA A 109 -4.63 -10.75 -9.60
N TRP A 110 -5.90 -11.14 -9.39
CA TRP A 110 -6.81 -10.46 -8.47
C TRP A 110 -6.26 -10.43 -7.05
N HIS A 111 -5.78 -11.56 -6.53
CA HIS A 111 -5.29 -11.67 -5.16
C HIS A 111 -3.95 -10.93 -4.92
N GLY A 112 -3.21 -10.63 -5.97
CA GLY A 112 -2.10 -9.66 -5.91
C GLY A 112 -2.65 -8.24 -5.82
N ALA A 113 -3.49 -7.86 -6.78
CA ALA A 113 -4.01 -6.50 -6.93
C ALA A 113 -4.99 -6.08 -5.79
N GLY A 114 -5.82 -7.00 -5.32
CA GLY A 114 -6.85 -6.74 -4.32
C GLY A 114 -6.35 -6.42 -2.92
N THR A 115 -5.04 -6.51 -2.69
CA THR A 115 -4.43 -6.06 -1.43
C THR A 115 -4.25 -4.53 -1.36
N TYR A 116 -4.46 -3.81 -2.46
CA TYR A 116 -4.36 -2.35 -2.50
C TYR A 116 -5.36 -1.67 -1.56
N ARG A 117 -4.90 -0.62 -0.89
CA ARG A 117 -5.76 0.27 -0.09
C ARG A 117 -5.46 1.73 -0.38
N ILE A 118 -6.52 2.50 -0.64
CA ILE A 118 -6.40 3.91 -1.01
C ILE A 118 -5.90 4.80 0.13
N ALA A 119 -6.14 4.40 1.38
CA ALA A 119 -5.80 5.20 2.56
C ALA A 119 -4.31 5.54 2.65
N ASP A 120 -3.42 4.61 2.30
CA ASP A 120 -1.96 4.79 2.33
C ASP A 120 -1.27 4.35 1.04
N GLY A 121 -2.03 3.91 0.03
CA GLY A 121 -1.52 3.47 -1.26
C GLY A 121 -0.77 2.13 -1.25
N ARG A 122 -0.74 1.43 -0.12
CA ARG A 122 -0.01 0.17 0.03
C ARG A 122 -0.79 -1.02 -0.48
N GLY A 123 -0.09 -2.12 -0.68
CA GLY A 123 -0.64 -3.30 -1.34
C GLY A 123 -0.65 -3.16 -2.86
N GLY A 124 -1.42 -4.03 -3.52
CA GLY A 124 -1.53 -4.03 -4.96
C GLY A 124 -0.59 -4.99 -5.68
N ALA A 125 -0.59 -4.91 -7.01
CA ALA A 125 0.17 -5.80 -7.88
C ALA A 125 1.59 -5.30 -8.21
N GLY A 126 1.91 -4.05 -7.83
CA GLY A 126 3.03 -3.27 -8.36
C GLY A 126 4.43 -3.86 -8.13
N GLU A 127 4.63 -4.65 -7.09
CA GLU A 127 5.93 -5.16 -6.66
C GLU A 127 5.98 -6.69 -6.58
N GLY A 128 4.89 -7.37 -6.93
CA GLY A 128 4.80 -8.82 -6.87
C GLY A 128 4.88 -9.39 -5.45
N MET A 129 4.37 -8.67 -4.46
CA MET A 129 4.42 -9.00 -3.03
C MET A 129 3.74 -10.31 -2.66
N GLN A 130 2.86 -10.86 -3.49
CA GLN A 130 2.28 -12.19 -3.30
C GLN A 130 3.34 -13.31 -3.23
N ARG A 131 4.58 -13.05 -3.65
CA ARG A 131 5.70 -13.99 -3.53
C ARG A 131 6.24 -14.15 -2.11
N PHE A 132 5.89 -13.25 -1.20
CA PHE A 132 6.39 -13.17 0.17
C PHE A 132 5.29 -13.36 1.20
N ALA A 133 5.67 -13.79 2.41
CA ALA A 133 4.80 -13.64 3.56
C ALA A 133 4.63 -12.13 3.89
N PRO A 134 3.48 -11.69 4.44
CA PRO A 134 2.35 -12.54 4.83
C PRO A 134 1.42 -12.92 3.68
N ILE A 135 1.41 -12.16 2.58
CA ILE A 135 0.41 -12.28 1.50
C ILE A 135 0.41 -13.69 0.91
N GLY A 136 1.57 -14.22 0.55
CA GLY A 136 1.71 -15.57 -0.02
C GLY A 136 1.34 -16.70 0.95
N SER A 137 1.22 -16.39 2.24
CA SER A 137 0.94 -17.34 3.31
C SER A 137 -0.48 -17.19 3.89
N TRP A 138 -1.28 -16.26 3.42
CA TRP A 138 -2.67 -16.17 3.82
C TRP A 138 -3.48 -17.34 3.28
N TRP A 139 -4.49 -17.79 4.03
CA TRP A 139 -5.39 -18.86 3.61
C TRP A 139 -6.11 -18.53 2.30
N ASP A 140 -6.51 -17.30 2.12
CA ASP A 140 -7.09 -16.78 0.89
C ASP A 140 -6.20 -16.96 -0.34
N ASN A 141 -4.90 -17.04 -0.14
CA ASN A 141 -3.93 -17.34 -1.18
C ASN A 141 -3.59 -18.83 -1.28
N GLY A 142 -4.36 -19.69 -0.66
CA GLY A 142 -4.22 -21.14 -0.78
C GLY A 142 -4.06 -21.56 -2.25
N ASN A 143 -2.97 -22.27 -2.53
CA ASN A 143 -2.58 -22.77 -3.86
C ASN A 143 -2.17 -21.70 -4.91
N THR A 144 -2.09 -20.41 -4.59
CA THR A 144 -1.52 -19.41 -5.53
C THR A 144 -0.01 -19.56 -5.70
N ASP A 145 0.67 -20.19 -4.77
CA ASP A 145 2.06 -20.63 -4.89
C ASP A 145 2.26 -21.59 -6.08
N LYS A 146 1.29 -22.51 -6.32
CA LYS A 146 1.27 -23.39 -7.50
C LYS A 146 1.08 -22.58 -8.77
N SER A 147 0.18 -21.57 -8.77
CA SER A 147 -0.02 -20.70 -9.93
C SER A 147 1.29 -20.02 -10.36
N ARG A 148 2.03 -19.46 -9.40
CA ARG A 148 3.34 -18.87 -9.68
C ARG A 148 4.37 -19.90 -10.13
N ARG A 149 4.38 -21.09 -9.55
CA ARG A 149 5.31 -22.15 -9.97
C ARG A 149 5.01 -22.66 -11.37
N LEU A 150 3.75 -22.72 -11.77
CA LEU A 150 3.32 -23.04 -13.13
C LEU A 150 3.85 -22.02 -14.17
N LEU A 151 3.96 -20.75 -13.80
CA LEU A 151 4.49 -19.68 -14.65
C LEU A 151 6.02 -19.66 -14.75
N TRP A 152 6.73 -20.45 -13.94
CA TRP A 152 8.19 -20.44 -13.94
C TRP A 152 8.85 -20.65 -15.32
N PRO A 153 8.38 -21.57 -16.19
CA PRO A 153 8.98 -21.74 -17.52
C PRO A 153 8.93 -20.46 -18.37
N ILE A 154 7.85 -19.69 -18.27
CA ILE A 154 7.71 -18.39 -18.95
C ILE A 154 8.66 -17.37 -18.33
N LYS A 155 8.65 -17.23 -17.01
CA LYS A 155 9.56 -16.35 -16.29
C LYS A 155 11.03 -16.68 -16.61
N GLN A 156 11.39 -17.96 -16.67
CA GLN A 156 12.73 -18.43 -17.02
C GLN A 156 13.13 -18.02 -18.44
N LYS A 157 12.19 -18.09 -19.39
CA LYS A 157 12.44 -17.72 -20.79
C LYS A 157 12.72 -16.23 -20.97
N TYR A 158 11.93 -15.38 -20.31
CA TYR A 158 12.02 -13.93 -20.48
C TYR A 158 12.92 -13.24 -19.44
N GLY A 159 13.26 -13.93 -18.37
CA GLY A 159 14.27 -13.52 -17.38
C GLY A 159 14.00 -12.14 -16.79
N ARG A 160 15.02 -11.29 -16.80
CA ARG A 160 14.97 -9.94 -16.20
C ARG A 160 14.15 -8.93 -16.99
N ALA A 161 13.84 -9.22 -18.26
CA ALA A 161 13.04 -8.32 -19.09
C ALA A 161 11.54 -8.34 -18.73
N LEU A 162 11.08 -9.37 -18.02
CA LEU A 162 9.70 -9.51 -17.56
C LEU A 162 9.69 -9.76 -16.04
N SER A 163 9.24 -8.78 -15.25
CA SER A 163 9.10 -8.93 -13.80
C SER A 163 8.04 -9.98 -13.45
N TRP A 164 8.09 -10.52 -12.25
CA TRP A 164 7.01 -11.36 -11.73
C TRP A 164 5.70 -10.59 -11.61
N ALA A 165 5.78 -9.32 -11.17
CA ALA A 165 4.63 -8.46 -11.03
C ALA A 165 3.90 -8.26 -12.37
N ASP A 166 4.63 -7.90 -13.42
CA ASP A 166 4.05 -7.76 -14.77
C ASP A 166 3.57 -9.10 -15.33
N LEU A 167 4.32 -10.19 -15.13
CA LEU A 167 3.92 -11.52 -15.61
C LEU A 167 2.60 -11.98 -15.00
N MET A 168 2.40 -11.80 -13.67
CA MET A 168 1.17 -12.21 -13.00
C MET A 168 -0.05 -11.43 -13.52
N VAL A 169 0.06 -10.12 -13.70
CA VAL A 169 -1.02 -9.29 -14.24
C VAL A 169 -1.30 -9.61 -15.71
N LEU A 170 -0.25 -9.70 -16.54
CA LEU A 170 -0.38 -10.06 -17.96
C LEU A 170 -1.02 -11.42 -18.15
N THR A 171 -0.69 -12.39 -17.28
CA THR A 171 -1.32 -13.71 -17.32
C THR A 171 -2.81 -13.63 -16.98
N GLY A 172 -3.22 -12.79 -16.02
CA GLY A 172 -4.62 -12.51 -15.75
C GLY A 172 -5.36 -11.98 -16.99
N ASN A 173 -4.78 -11.00 -17.69
CA ASN A 173 -5.35 -10.46 -18.92
C ASN A 173 -5.46 -11.53 -20.04
N CYS A 174 -4.38 -12.27 -20.30
CA CYS A 174 -4.41 -13.36 -21.29
C CYS A 174 -5.45 -14.44 -20.95
N SER A 175 -5.67 -14.66 -19.66
CA SER A 175 -6.71 -15.61 -19.20
C SER A 175 -8.12 -15.13 -19.59
N LEU A 176 -8.41 -13.84 -19.37
CA LEU A 176 -9.68 -13.25 -19.79
C LEU A 176 -9.85 -13.33 -21.32
N GLU A 177 -8.78 -13.04 -22.07
CA GLU A 177 -8.80 -13.08 -23.55
C GLU A 177 -9.14 -14.49 -24.08
N ILE A 178 -8.53 -15.56 -23.54
CA ILE A 178 -8.82 -16.93 -24.01
C ILE A 178 -10.22 -17.41 -23.61
N MET A 179 -10.81 -16.81 -22.57
CA MET A 179 -12.16 -17.10 -22.14
C MET A 179 -13.22 -16.22 -22.80
N GLY A 180 -12.81 -15.33 -23.72
CA GLY A 180 -13.70 -14.56 -24.60
C GLY A 180 -13.95 -13.12 -24.19
N LEU A 181 -13.29 -12.60 -23.16
CA LEU A 181 -13.36 -11.19 -22.79
C LEU A 181 -12.12 -10.44 -23.27
N GLN A 182 -12.31 -9.28 -23.90
CA GLN A 182 -11.21 -8.38 -24.25
C GLN A 182 -11.00 -7.37 -23.11
N PRO A 183 -9.87 -7.40 -22.37
CA PRO A 183 -9.57 -6.41 -21.35
C PRO A 183 -9.37 -5.00 -21.97
N THR A 184 -9.57 -3.95 -21.16
CA THR A 184 -9.33 -2.54 -21.56
C THR A 184 -7.90 -2.30 -22.03
N GLY A 185 -6.92 -2.99 -21.45
CA GLY A 185 -5.53 -2.92 -21.85
C GLY A 185 -4.57 -3.47 -20.81
N PHE A 186 -3.27 -3.22 -21.04
CA PHE A 186 -2.19 -3.59 -20.14
C PHE A 186 -1.07 -2.55 -20.18
N GLY A 187 -0.70 -2.02 -19.04
CA GLY A 187 0.54 -1.27 -18.84
C GLY A 187 1.53 -2.12 -18.06
N GLY A 188 2.70 -2.38 -18.62
CA GLY A 188 3.86 -2.92 -17.91
C GLY A 188 4.58 -1.82 -17.11
N GLY A 189 5.66 -2.18 -16.42
CA GLY A 189 6.48 -1.23 -15.65
C GLY A 189 6.48 -1.47 -14.14
N ARG A 190 5.89 -2.59 -13.70
CA ARG A 190 5.96 -3.04 -12.30
C ARG A 190 7.31 -3.66 -12.04
N VAL A 191 8.00 -3.21 -11.01
CA VAL A 191 9.33 -3.69 -10.62
C VAL A 191 9.22 -4.65 -9.45
N ASP A 192 9.92 -5.78 -9.54
CA ASP A 192 9.88 -6.79 -8.47
C ASP A 192 10.57 -6.31 -7.20
N ALA A 193 9.91 -6.43 -6.04
CA ALA A 193 10.56 -6.36 -4.75
C ALA A 193 11.42 -7.61 -4.49
N TRP A 194 12.45 -7.46 -3.65
CA TRP A 194 13.40 -8.53 -3.30
C TRP A 194 13.28 -8.99 -1.86
N GLU A 195 12.48 -8.31 -1.06
CA GLU A 195 12.16 -8.69 0.33
C GLU A 195 10.69 -8.40 0.65
N ALA A 196 10.20 -8.99 1.73
CA ALA A 196 8.85 -8.73 2.22
C ALA A 196 8.73 -7.30 2.74
N ASP A 197 7.63 -6.62 2.44
CA ASP A 197 7.37 -5.29 2.99
C ASP A 197 7.02 -5.40 4.49
N ARG A 198 7.89 -4.83 5.31
CA ARG A 198 7.74 -4.75 6.78
C ARG A 198 7.15 -3.43 7.26
N ALA A 199 7.03 -2.45 6.38
CA ALA A 199 6.43 -1.15 6.70
C ALA A 199 4.90 -1.18 6.62
N THR A 200 4.33 -2.08 5.83
CA THR A 200 2.89 -2.21 5.66
C THR A 200 2.25 -2.91 6.85
N TYR A 201 1.21 -2.32 7.40
CA TYR A 201 0.35 -2.98 8.35
C TYR A 201 -0.58 -3.96 7.63
N TRP A 202 -0.42 -5.24 7.92
CA TRP A 202 -1.15 -6.34 7.28
C TRP A 202 -2.23 -6.97 8.18
N GLY A 203 -2.58 -6.33 9.28
CA GLY A 203 -3.49 -6.86 10.28
C GLY A 203 -2.79 -7.33 11.56
N PRO A 204 -3.55 -7.78 12.56
CA PRO A 204 -3.02 -8.24 13.83
C PRO A 204 -2.07 -9.43 13.67
N GLU A 205 -0.96 -9.43 14.41
CA GLU A 205 0.12 -10.42 14.30
C GLU A 205 -0.34 -11.87 14.45
N GLY A 206 -1.33 -12.15 15.30
CA GLY A 206 -1.86 -13.50 15.53
C GLY A 206 -2.54 -14.18 14.32
N TRP A 207 -2.54 -13.53 13.16
CA TRP A 207 -3.21 -14.02 11.94
C TRP A 207 -2.30 -14.79 11.00
N MET A 208 -1.02 -14.66 11.17
CA MET A 208 -0.02 -15.13 10.23
C MET A 208 0.51 -16.52 10.54
N GLY A 209 -0.32 -17.35 11.19
CA GLY A 209 0.06 -18.69 11.59
C GLY A 209 0.76 -18.77 12.94
N GLU A 210 0.89 -17.67 13.69
CA GLU A 210 1.32 -17.72 15.08
C GLU A 210 0.14 -18.06 16.01
N PRO A 211 0.35 -18.93 17.03
CA PRO A 211 -0.69 -19.24 18.00
C PRO A 211 -1.08 -17.98 18.78
N VAL A 212 -2.34 -17.58 18.74
CA VAL A 212 -2.82 -16.54 19.62
C VAL A 212 -2.79 -17.03 21.05
N PRO A 213 -2.24 -16.30 22.03
CA PRO A 213 -2.25 -16.70 23.41
C PRO A 213 -3.67 -17.06 23.89
N GLY A 214 -3.87 -18.32 24.29
CA GLY A 214 -5.17 -18.85 24.68
C GLY A 214 -5.89 -19.66 23.59
N ASP A 215 -5.30 -19.82 22.42
CA ASP A 215 -5.79 -20.69 21.37
C ASP A 215 -5.47 -22.16 21.72
N SER A 216 -6.50 -23.02 21.74
CA SER A 216 -6.34 -24.44 22.01
C SER A 216 -5.62 -25.20 20.88
N ASN A 217 -5.42 -24.58 19.73
CA ASN A 217 -4.82 -25.15 18.52
C ASN A 217 -3.37 -24.70 18.30
N ALA A 218 -2.62 -24.48 19.38
CA ALA A 218 -1.19 -24.10 19.34
C ALA A 218 -0.27 -25.22 18.79
N ASP A 219 -0.74 -25.96 17.78
CA ASP A 219 -0.02 -27.08 17.16
C ASP A 219 0.81 -26.63 15.93
N GLY A 220 0.88 -25.32 15.65
CA GLY A 220 1.61 -24.77 14.50
C GLY A 220 0.87 -24.91 13.18
N LYS A 221 -0.35 -25.43 13.18
CA LYS A 221 -1.26 -25.34 12.03
C LYS A 221 -1.95 -23.97 12.06
N LEU A 222 -2.10 -23.36 10.90
CA LEU A 222 -3.04 -22.25 10.73
C LEU A 222 -4.36 -22.64 11.40
N GLY A 223 -4.88 -21.79 12.27
CA GLY A 223 -6.14 -22.07 12.96
C GLY A 223 -7.20 -22.50 11.95
N HIS A 224 -8.09 -23.38 12.38
CA HIS A 224 -9.14 -23.91 11.53
C HIS A 224 -9.85 -22.75 10.81
N PRO A 225 -10.16 -22.81 9.52
CA PRO A 225 -10.86 -21.75 8.80
C PRO A 225 -12.11 -21.25 9.52
N GLU A 226 -12.84 -22.11 10.21
CA GLU A 226 -13.98 -21.72 11.04
C GLU A 226 -13.58 -20.80 12.21
N GLU A 227 -12.42 -21.01 12.84
CA GLU A 227 -11.93 -20.14 13.91
C GLU A 227 -11.42 -18.82 13.36
N MET A 228 -10.83 -18.84 12.17
CA MET A 228 -10.40 -17.63 11.47
C MET A 228 -11.61 -16.83 10.95
N VAL A 229 -12.62 -17.50 10.46
CA VAL A 229 -13.92 -16.93 10.03
C VAL A 229 -14.66 -16.31 11.23
N ASN A 230 -14.63 -16.97 12.38
CA ASN A 230 -15.33 -16.51 13.58
C ASN A 230 -14.55 -15.46 14.38
N ARG A 231 -13.29 -15.15 14.04
CA ARG A 231 -12.54 -14.09 14.71
C ARG A 231 -12.97 -12.74 14.15
N ARG A 232 -13.59 -11.94 14.99
CA ARG A 232 -14.00 -10.55 14.75
C ARG A 232 -12.79 -9.61 14.71
N ILE A 233 -11.70 -10.00 14.05
CA ILE A 233 -10.42 -9.31 14.15
C ILE A 233 -10.42 -8.02 13.31
N ARG A 234 -11.26 -7.95 12.27
CA ARG A 234 -11.47 -6.72 11.48
C ARG A 234 -12.36 -5.70 12.15
N TRP A 235 -13.06 -6.10 13.18
CA TRP A 235 -14.07 -5.30 13.83
C TRP A 235 -13.53 -4.80 15.15
N THR A 236 -13.31 -3.50 15.26
CA THR A 236 -12.88 -2.84 16.49
C THR A 236 -14.10 -2.40 17.29
N GLY A 237 -14.08 -2.62 18.59
CA GLY A 237 -15.12 -2.14 19.50
C GLY A 237 -16.08 -3.21 20.01
N ALA A 238 -16.83 -2.83 21.07
CA ALA A 238 -17.90 -3.63 21.62
C ALA A 238 -19.06 -3.63 20.61
N VAL A 239 -19.36 -4.80 20.10
CA VAL A 239 -20.39 -4.99 19.11
C VAL A 239 -21.75 -4.97 19.81
N ASP A 240 -22.51 -3.90 19.64
CA ASP A 240 -23.95 -4.01 19.60
C ASP A 240 -24.35 -4.72 18.31
N GLU A 241 -25.42 -5.52 18.35
CA GLU A 241 -25.84 -6.34 17.21
C GLU A 241 -26.03 -5.54 15.89
N ASP A 242 -26.05 -4.23 15.94
CA ASP A 242 -26.34 -3.32 14.82
C ASP A 242 -25.17 -2.41 14.39
N SER A 243 -24.01 -2.40 15.06
CA SER A 243 -22.89 -1.53 14.69
C SER A 243 -21.52 -2.22 14.79
N TYR A 244 -20.92 -2.42 13.64
CA TYR A 244 -19.54 -2.89 13.52
C TYR A 244 -18.68 -1.76 13.00
N ASP A 245 -17.60 -1.41 13.70
CA ASP A 245 -16.56 -0.56 13.15
C ASP A 245 -15.43 -1.43 12.62
N LEU A 246 -15.07 -1.24 11.36
CA LEU A 246 -13.90 -1.88 10.76
C LEU A 246 -12.62 -1.24 11.29
N GLU A 247 -11.57 -2.04 11.31
CA GLU A 247 -10.24 -1.57 11.66
C GLU A 247 -9.78 -0.45 10.72
N ASN A 248 -9.18 0.61 11.25
CA ASN A 248 -8.69 1.74 10.46
C ASN A 248 -7.18 1.96 10.70
N PRO A 249 -6.31 1.95 9.66
CA PRO A 249 -6.64 1.59 8.29
C PRO A 249 -7.04 0.13 8.18
N LEU A 250 -7.95 -0.16 7.25
CA LEU A 250 -8.41 -1.53 7.01
C LEU A 250 -7.24 -2.35 6.48
N ALA A 251 -6.70 -3.23 7.31
CA ALA A 251 -5.56 -4.05 6.96
C ALA A 251 -5.92 -5.09 5.90
N ALA A 252 -5.00 -5.38 4.99
CA ALA A 252 -5.11 -6.54 4.14
C ALA A 252 -4.88 -7.80 4.98
N SER A 253 -5.88 -8.63 5.11
CA SER A 253 -5.81 -9.91 5.79
C SER A 253 -6.59 -10.96 4.99
N HIS A 254 -6.33 -12.22 5.27
CA HIS A 254 -7.02 -13.30 4.58
C HIS A 254 -8.55 -13.14 4.66
N GLN A 255 -9.26 -13.71 3.71
CA GLN A 255 -10.73 -13.78 3.56
C GLN A 255 -11.50 -12.46 3.66
N SER A 256 -10.85 -11.38 3.94
CA SER A 256 -11.58 -10.18 4.31
C SER A 256 -11.09 -8.94 3.63
N LEU A 257 -10.03 -9.00 2.84
CA LEU A 257 -9.44 -7.81 2.27
C LEU A 257 -9.09 -7.91 0.80
N ILE A 258 -8.83 -9.11 0.30
CA ILE A 258 -8.74 -9.35 -1.14
C ILE A 258 -10.16 -9.37 -1.71
N TYR A 259 -11.07 -9.92 -0.94
CA TYR A 259 -12.53 -9.85 -1.08
C TYR A 259 -13.18 -10.01 0.32
N VAL A 260 -14.38 -10.48 0.42
CA VAL A 260 -15.09 -10.71 1.69
C VAL A 260 -15.17 -12.19 2.04
N ASN A 261 -15.52 -12.48 3.29
CA ASN A 261 -15.83 -13.86 3.68
C ASN A 261 -16.98 -14.42 2.85
N PRO A 262 -16.77 -15.47 2.05
CA PRO A 262 -17.80 -16.03 1.18
C PRO A 262 -19.01 -16.60 1.94
N GLU A 263 -18.83 -16.95 3.21
CA GLU A 263 -19.88 -17.45 4.10
C GLU A 263 -20.67 -16.32 4.81
N GLY A 264 -20.33 -15.06 4.54
CA GLY A 264 -20.81 -13.88 5.24
C GLY A 264 -19.92 -13.48 6.41
N PRO A 265 -20.05 -12.25 6.97
CA PRO A 265 -19.27 -11.81 8.11
C PRO A 265 -19.32 -12.81 9.26
N ASN A 266 -18.17 -13.24 9.76
CA ASN A 266 -18.07 -14.26 10.81
C ASN A 266 -18.76 -15.61 10.46
N GLY A 267 -18.93 -15.94 9.18
CA GLY A 267 -19.64 -17.16 8.77
C GLY A 267 -21.12 -17.20 9.11
N ASN A 268 -21.76 -16.03 9.28
CA ASN A 268 -23.14 -15.94 9.75
C ASN A 268 -24.21 -16.30 8.72
N GLY A 269 -23.83 -16.45 7.44
CA GLY A 269 -24.75 -16.78 6.36
C GLY A 269 -25.83 -15.73 6.06
N VAL A 270 -25.64 -14.48 6.50
CA VAL A 270 -26.61 -13.38 6.32
C VAL A 270 -26.21 -12.50 5.14
N PRO A 271 -26.94 -12.55 4.01
CA PRO A 271 -26.53 -11.80 2.80
C PRO A 271 -26.50 -10.29 2.96
N MET A 272 -27.39 -9.69 3.73
CA MET A 272 -27.38 -8.23 3.95
C MET A 272 -26.16 -7.76 4.73
N ASP A 273 -25.68 -8.54 5.69
CA ASP A 273 -24.45 -8.25 6.41
C ASP A 273 -23.23 -8.35 5.46
N SER A 274 -23.26 -9.35 4.57
CA SER A 274 -22.26 -9.52 3.54
C SER A 274 -22.24 -8.34 2.56
N ALA A 275 -23.39 -7.79 2.18
CA ALA A 275 -23.46 -6.60 1.30
C ALA A 275 -22.75 -5.39 1.92
N ARG A 276 -22.90 -5.18 3.23
CA ARG A 276 -22.18 -4.12 3.95
C ARG A 276 -20.67 -4.37 3.94
N ASP A 277 -20.25 -5.59 4.26
CA ASP A 277 -18.82 -5.98 4.27
C ASP A 277 -18.19 -5.82 2.89
N ILE A 278 -18.89 -6.20 1.81
CA ILE A 278 -18.47 -6.01 0.42
C ILE A 278 -18.22 -4.52 0.15
N ARG A 279 -19.17 -3.64 0.49
CA ARG A 279 -19.07 -2.21 0.20
C ARG A 279 -17.86 -1.58 0.89
N GLU A 280 -17.65 -1.89 2.17
CA GLU A 280 -16.50 -1.42 2.94
C GLU A 280 -15.17 -1.94 2.37
N THR A 281 -15.12 -3.20 2.02
CA THR A 281 -13.89 -3.83 1.49
C THR A 281 -13.51 -3.27 0.13
N PHE A 282 -14.48 -3.13 -0.79
CA PHE A 282 -14.21 -2.63 -2.13
C PHE A 282 -13.98 -1.12 -2.18
N SER A 283 -14.63 -0.35 -1.30
CA SER A 283 -14.34 1.09 -1.17
C SER A 283 -12.89 1.34 -0.73
N ARG A 284 -12.32 0.47 0.10
CA ARG A 284 -10.90 0.50 0.45
C ARG A 284 -9.99 0.42 -0.78
N MET A 285 -10.39 -0.37 -1.79
CA MET A 285 -9.70 -0.46 -3.09
C MET A 285 -10.05 0.70 -4.04
N ALA A 286 -10.81 1.69 -3.56
CA ALA A 286 -11.34 2.80 -4.35
C ALA A 286 -12.35 2.38 -5.43
N MET A 287 -13.08 1.28 -5.21
CA MET A 287 -14.14 0.80 -6.09
C MET A 287 -15.50 1.30 -5.63
N ASN A 288 -16.29 1.85 -6.55
CA ASN A 288 -17.68 2.18 -6.31
C ASN A 288 -18.60 0.95 -6.45
N ASP A 289 -19.90 1.10 -6.18
CA ASP A 289 -20.85 -0.03 -6.22
C ASP A 289 -20.97 -0.68 -7.62
N GLU A 290 -20.85 0.10 -8.71
CA GLU A 290 -20.87 -0.44 -10.07
C GLU A 290 -19.62 -1.27 -10.39
N GLU A 291 -18.44 -0.75 -10.08
CA GLU A 291 -17.15 -1.45 -10.23
C GLU A 291 -17.14 -2.71 -9.36
N THR A 292 -17.68 -2.63 -8.14
CA THR A 292 -17.79 -3.76 -7.19
C THR A 292 -18.65 -4.88 -7.75
N VAL A 293 -19.87 -4.57 -8.19
CA VAL A 293 -20.78 -5.56 -8.80
C VAL A 293 -20.16 -6.14 -10.07
N ALA A 294 -19.57 -5.31 -10.92
CA ALA A 294 -18.93 -5.77 -12.15
C ALA A 294 -17.79 -6.77 -11.84
N LEU A 295 -16.93 -6.44 -10.86
CA LEU A 295 -15.81 -7.30 -10.47
C LEU A 295 -16.27 -8.62 -9.87
N ILE A 296 -17.25 -8.63 -8.97
CA ILE A 296 -17.75 -9.87 -8.37
C ILE A 296 -18.44 -10.72 -9.42
N ALA A 297 -19.41 -10.17 -10.15
CA ALA A 297 -20.16 -10.91 -11.16
C ALA A 297 -19.25 -11.42 -12.30
N GLY A 298 -18.28 -10.60 -12.72
CA GLY A 298 -17.33 -10.97 -13.76
C GLY A 298 -16.30 -11.99 -13.30
N GLY A 299 -15.81 -11.90 -12.07
CA GLY A 299 -14.92 -12.90 -11.48
C GLY A 299 -15.59 -14.27 -11.33
N HIS A 300 -16.84 -14.29 -10.86
CA HIS A 300 -17.61 -15.51 -10.67
C HIS A 300 -18.28 -16.05 -11.94
N ALA A 301 -18.16 -15.35 -13.08
CA ALA A 301 -18.48 -15.95 -14.39
C ALA A 301 -17.53 -17.11 -14.73
N PHE A 302 -16.37 -17.18 -14.07
CA PHE A 302 -15.30 -18.14 -14.37
C PHE A 302 -15.01 -19.09 -13.21
N GLY A 303 -14.57 -20.30 -13.56
CA GLY A 303 -13.98 -21.27 -12.65
C GLY A 303 -14.93 -21.89 -11.64
N LYS A 304 -14.32 -22.37 -10.58
CA LYS A 304 -14.99 -22.96 -9.42
C LYS A 304 -14.24 -22.63 -8.15
N SER A 305 -14.94 -22.68 -7.02
CA SER A 305 -14.34 -22.79 -5.70
C SER A 305 -13.96 -24.23 -5.37
N HIS A 306 -13.01 -24.41 -4.44
CA HIS A 306 -12.46 -25.71 -4.06
C HIS A 306 -12.61 -25.94 -2.56
N GLY A 307 -13.36 -26.95 -2.22
CA GLY A 307 -13.66 -27.41 -0.87
C GLY A 307 -13.98 -28.90 -0.85
N ALA A 308 -13.21 -29.68 -1.62
CA ALA A 308 -13.43 -31.12 -1.76
C ALA A 308 -12.98 -31.88 -0.50
N VAL A 309 -12.06 -31.37 0.27
CA VAL A 309 -11.46 -31.99 1.46
C VAL A 309 -11.52 -31.02 2.62
N GLY A 310 -11.72 -31.54 3.84
CA GLY A 310 -11.69 -30.74 5.07
C GLY A 310 -10.38 -29.95 5.21
N THR A 311 -10.51 -28.71 5.65
CA THR A 311 -9.36 -27.78 5.75
C THR A 311 -8.36 -28.18 6.83
N ASP A 312 -8.77 -29.00 7.81
CA ASP A 312 -7.92 -29.61 8.84
C ASP A 312 -6.91 -30.63 8.29
N GLU A 313 -7.12 -31.13 7.07
CA GLU A 313 -6.18 -32.00 6.38
C GLU A 313 -5.09 -31.24 5.61
N ILE A 314 -5.24 -29.94 5.41
CA ILE A 314 -4.32 -29.13 4.62
C ILE A 314 -3.09 -28.73 5.44
N GLY A 315 -1.92 -28.90 4.85
CA GLY A 315 -0.63 -28.57 5.45
C GLY A 315 -0.36 -27.07 5.57
N ALA A 316 0.81 -26.75 6.10
CA ALA A 316 1.23 -25.40 6.39
C ALA A 316 1.34 -24.50 5.13
N ALA A 317 1.22 -23.19 5.33
CA ALA A 317 1.47 -22.17 4.30
C ALA A 317 2.93 -22.23 3.77
N PRO A 318 3.23 -21.67 2.60
CA PRO A 318 4.53 -21.80 1.96
C PRO A 318 5.74 -21.48 2.85
N GLU A 319 5.68 -20.39 3.63
CA GLU A 319 6.79 -19.98 4.49
C GLU A 319 6.94 -20.82 5.77
N ALA A 320 5.90 -21.57 6.15
CA ALA A 320 5.90 -22.50 7.28
C ALA A 320 6.05 -23.97 6.86
N ALA A 321 6.07 -24.25 5.56
CA ALA A 321 6.17 -25.59 5.01
C ALA A 321 7.60 -26.16 5.19
N PRO A 322 7.76 -27.50 5.26
CA PRO A 322 9.06 -28.12 5.30
C PRO A 322 9.95 -27.73 4.11
N MET A 323 11.26 -27.63 4.34
CA MET A 323 12.24 -27.30 3.29
C MET A 323 12.17 -28.22 2.07
N SER A 324 11.77 -29.48 2.27
CA SER A 324 11.59 -30.46 1.20
C SER A 324 10.48 -30.10 0.20
N GLU A 325 9.57 -29.23 0.57
CA GLU A 325 8.49 -28.72 -0.30
C GLU A 325 8.94 -27.54 -1.18
N MET A 326 10.16 -27.06 -0.97
CA MET A 326 10.82 -26.08 -1.84
C MET A 326 10.01 -24.79 -2.06
N GLY A 327 9.38 -24.29 -0.99
CA GLY A 327 8.57 -23.05 -1.02
C GLY A 327 7.17 -23.25 -1.57
N LEU A 328 6.71 -24.49 -1.75
CA LEU A 328 5.29 -24.81 -1.92
C LEU A 328 4.69 -25.13 -0.56
N GLY A 329 3.50 -24.64 -0.31
CA GLY A 329 2.75 -24.94 0.92
C GLY A 329 1.43 -25.66 0.61
N TRP A 330 0.55 -25.67 1.59
CA TRP A 330 -0.82 -26.17 1.44
C TRP A 330 -0.88 -27.64 0.98
N ASN A 331 0.07 -28.45 1.45
CA ASN A 331 0.14 -29.86 1.09
C ASN A 331 -1.16 -30.57 1.50
N ASN A 332 -1.78 -31.27 0.55
CA ASN A 332 -3.01 -32.03 0.77
C ASN A 332 -2.68 -33.53 0.63
N PRO A 333 -2.73 -34.32 1.73
CA PRO A 333 -2.40 -35.74 1.71
C PRO A 333 -3.56 -36.62 1.19
N VAL A 334 -4.75 -36.06 0.94
CA VAL A 334 -5.94 -36.82 0.53
C VAL A 334 -5.94 -37.06 -0.97
N GLY A 335 -6.10 -38.31 -1.39
CA GLY A 335 -6.14 -38.69 -2.80
C GLY A 335 -4.88 -38.33 -3.56
N SER A 336 -5.03 -37.56 -4.66
CA SER A 336 -3.92 -37.02 -5.44
C SER A 336 -3.33 -35.74 -4.84
N GLY A 337 -4.00 -35.13 -3.86
CA GLY A 337 -3.65 -33.83 -3.29
C GLY A 337 -4.01 -32.65 -4.17
N ASN A 338 -4.55 -32.87 -5.36
CA ASN A 338 -4.95 -31.89 -6.36
C ASN A 338 -6.15 -32.41 -7.18
N ALA A 339 -6.45 -31.78 -8.30
CA ALA A 339 -7.57 -32.10 -9.16
C ALA A 339 -8.90 -32.16 -8.35
N GLU A 340 -9.63 -33.28 -8.39
CA GLU A 340 -10.89 -33.50 -7.68
C GLU A 340 -10.76 -33.43 -6.14
N PHE A 341 -9.55 -33.48 -5.60
CA PHE A 341 -9.29 -33.37 -4.15
C PHE A 341 -8.82 -31.97 -3.72
N THR A 342 -8.77 -31.00 -4.64
CA THR A 342 -8.27 -29.66 -4.31
C THR A 342 -9.16 -28.97 -3.27
N THR A 343 -8.53 -28.33 -2.29
CA THR A 343 -9.17 -27.40 -1.35
C THR A 343 -8.42 -26.08 -1.31
N THR A 344 -9.16 -24.97 -1.31
CA THR A 344 -8.63 -23.61 -1.12
C THR A 344 -9.37 -22.91 0.02
N ASN A 345 -10.61 -22.47 -0.19
CA ASN A 345 -11.41 -21.73 0.80
C ASN A 345 -12.51 -22.57 1.48
N GLY A 346 -12.61 -23.83 1.14
CA GLY A 346 -13.62 -24.73 1.69
C GLY A 346 -14.98 -24.73 0.99
N ILE A 347 -15.32 -23.70 0.22
CA ILE A 347 -16.52 -23.68 -0.65
C ILE A 347 -16.27 -24.60 -1.85
N GLU A 348 -17.28 -25.36 -2.30
CA GLU A 348 -17.12 -26.30 -3.41
C GLU A 348 -18.16 -26.05 -4.51
N GLY A 349 -17.70 -25.92 -5.76
CA GLY A 349 -18.55 -25.89 -6.94
C GLY A 349 -18.35 -24.65 -7.82
N ALA A 350 -19.09 -24.61 -8.92
CA ALA A 350 -19.08 -23.53 -9.90
C ALA A 350 -20.40 -22.75 -9.89
N TRP A 351 -20.33 -21.49 -10.30
CA TRP A 351 -21.49 -20.59 -10.38
C TRP A 351 -22.26 -20.70 -11.70
N THR A 352 -21.59 -21.21 -12.74
CA THR A 352 -22.12 -21.22 -14.11
C THR A 352 -21.99 -22.61 -14.76
N PRO A 353 -22.81 -22.91 -15.78
CA PRO A 353 -22.67 -24.14 -16.59
C PRO A 353 -21.41 -24.12 -17.47
N ASN A 354 -20.85 -22.96 -17.76
CA ASN A 354 -19.70 -22.73 -18.68
C ASN A 354 -18.53 -22.04 -18.01
N PRO A 355 -17.82 -22.66 -17.05
CA PRO A 355 -16.86 -21.98 -16.17
C PRO A 355 -15.60 -21.43 -16.86
N THR A 356 -15.42 -21.63 -18.15
CA THR A 356 -14.26 -21.16 -18.92
C THR A 356 -14.65 -20.22 -20.06
N ARG A 357 -15.83 -19.62 -19.98
CA ARG A 357 -16.33 -18.72 -21.01
C ARG A 357 -16.92 -17.46 -20.41
N TRP A 358 -16.63 -16.30 -21.02
CA TRP A 358 -17.27 -15.03 -20.73
C TRP A 358 -18.71 -15.01 -21.26
N ASP A 359 -19.66 -14.96 -20.37
CA ASP A 359 -21.09 -14.82 -20.68
C ASP A 359 -21.84 -14.24 -19.48
N ASN A 360 -23.17 -14.13 -19.57
CA ASN A 360 -24.00 -13.58 -18.51
C ASN A 360 -24.68 -14.65 -17.65
N ASP A 361 -24.17 -15.90 -17.68
CA ASP A 361 -24.80 -17.05 -16.99
C ASP A 361 -24.78 -16.86 -15.47
N TYR A 362 -23.75 -16.21 -14.90
CA TYR A 362 -23.71 -15.93 -13.47
C TYR A 362 -24.93 -15.10 -13.00
N LEU A 363 -25.15 -13.93 -13.60
CA LEU A 363 -26.30 -13.08 -13.24
C LEU A 363 -27.62 -13.74 -13.60
N THR A 364 -27.68 -14.43 -14.73
CA THR A 364 -28.87 -15.19 -15.14
C THR A 364 -29.26 -16.23 -14.07
N ASN A 365 -28.31 -17.03 -13.60
CA ASN A 365 -28.56 -18.06 -12.60
C ASN A 365 -28.91 -17.44 -11.23
N LEU A 366 -28.16 -16.39 -10.80
CA LEU A 366 -28.40 -15.72 -9.53
C LEU A 366 -29.86 -15.24 -9.39
N PHE A 367 -30.41 -14.67 -10.47
CA PHE A 367 -31.75 -14.07 -10.46
C PHE A 367 -32.87 -15.04 -10.88
N ALA A 368 -32.58 -16.09 -11.67
CA ALA A 368 -33.58 -17.00 -12.14
C ALA A 368 -34.07 -17.99 -11.05
N PHE A 369 -33.25 -18.29 -10.07
CA PHE A 369 -33.54 -19.32 -9.06
C PHE A 369 -33.68 -18.73 -7.66
N GLU A 370 -34.44 -19.43 -6.80
CA GLU A 370 -34.39 -19.28 -5.36
C GLU A 370 -33.30 -20.18 -4.81
N TRP A 371 -32.63 -19.72 -3.76
CA TRP A 371 -31.43 -20.33 -3.18
C TRP A 371 -31.67 -20.73 -1.73
N GLU A 372 -31.17 -21.88 -1.32
CA GLU A 372 -31.17 -22.38 0.05
C GLU A 372 -29.75 -22.67 0.53
N GLN A 373 -29.52 -22.47 1.82
CA GLN A 373 -28.22 -22.77 2.45
C GLN A 373 -27.96 -24.29 2.45
N THR A 374 -26.70 -24.64 2.25
CA THR A 374 -26.18 -26.02 2.31
C THR A 374 -24.72 -25.96 2.75
N GLU A 375 -24.13 -27.12 3.00
CA GLU A 375 -22.71 -27.25 3.33
C GLU A 375 -21.95 -27.88 2.16
N SER A 376 -20.70 -27.44 1.99
CA SER A 376 -19.74 -28.08 1.08
C SER A 376 -19.22 -29.40 1.66
N PRO A 377 -18.49 -30.22 0.90
CA PRO A 377 -17.80 -31.40 1.45
C PRO A 377 -16.78 -31.05 2.56
N ALA A 378 -16.18 -29.84 2.53
CA ALA A 378 -15.29 -29.33 3.56
C ALA A 378 -16.02 -28.75 4.79
N GLY A 379 -17.36 -28.70 4.78
CA GLY A 379 -18.17 -28.16 5.88
C GLY A 379 -18.43 -26.66 5.81
N ALA A 380 -18.01 -25.97 4.75
CA ALA A 380 -18.26 -24.54 4.59
C ALA A 380 -19.69 -24.25 4.14
N LEU A 381 -20.26 -23.14 4.62
CA LEU A 381 -21.60 -22.69 4.26
C LEU A 381 -21.63 -22.16 2.83
N GLN A 382 -22.54 -22.70 2.02
CA GLN A 382 -22.78 -22.26 0.65
C GLN A 382 -24.26 -22.34 0.30
N TRP A 383 -24.64 -21.92 -0.91
CA TRP A 383 -26.03 -21.88 -1.35
C TRP A 383 -26.19 -22.72 -2.61
N ARG A 384 -27.32 -23.45 -2.70
CA ARG A 384 -27.71 -24.20 -3.89
C ARG A 384 -29.09 -23.78 -4.37
N PRO A 385 -29.44 -23.96 -5.67
CA PRO A 385 -30.78 -23.69 -6.15
C PRO A 385 -31.79 -24.68 -5.54
N THR A 386 -32.97 -24.18 -5.20
CA THR A 386 -34.07 -25.02 -4.71
C THR A 386 -34.74 -25.79 -5.82
N ASP A 387 -34.60 -25.36 -7.07
CA ASP A 387 -35.14 -26.01 -8.26
C ASP A 387 -34.26 -27.19 -8.67
N PRO A 388 -34.79 -28.44 -8.65
CA PRO A 388 -34.01 -29.61 -9.06
C PRO A 388 -33.67 -29.66 -10.55
N ASP A 389 -34.39 -28.89 -11.37
CA ASP A 389 -34.15 -28.75 -12.81
C ASP A 389 -33.21 -27.59 -13.18
N ALA A 390 -32.64 -26.93 -12.19
CA ALA A 390 -31.65 -25.90 -12.41
C ALA A 390 -30.46 -26.41 -13.25
N PRO A 391 -29.83 -25.57 -14.06
CA PRO A 391 -28.64 -25.94 -14.83
C PRO A 391 -27.56 -26.57 -13.96
N LYS A 392 -26.75 -27.42 -14.55
CA LYS A 392 -25.62 -28.09 -13.89
C LYS A 392 -24.35 -27.76 -14.61
N THR A 393 -23.25 -27.75 -13.87
CA THR A 393 -21.90 -27.60 -14.41
C THR A 393 -21.27 -28.98 -14.64
N PRO A 394 -20.47 -29.21 -15.69
CA PRO A 394 -19.64 -30.40 -15.77
C PRO A 394 -18.67 -30.48 -14.59
N ASP A 395 -18.28 -31.66 -14.19
CA ASP A 395 -17.18 -31.82 -13.24
C ASP A 395 -15.86 -31.38 -13.89
N ALA A 396 -14.97 -30.75 -13.10
CA ALA A 396 -13.73 -30.20 -13.63
C ALA A 396 -12.73 -31.30 -14.06
N HIS A 397 -12.79 -32.48 -13.45
CA HIS A 397 -11.78 -33.53 -13.60
C HIS A 397 -12.40 -34.93 -13.90
N VAL A 398 -13.70 -35.13 -13.71
CA VAL A 398 -14.36 -36.43 -13.89
C VAL A 398 -15.30 -36.38 -15.09
N ASP A 399 -14.90 -37.03 -16.16
CA ASP A 399 -15.67 -37.07 -17.40
C ASP A 399 -17.10 -37.58 -17.19
N GLY A 400 -18.07 -36.83 -17.72
CA GLY A 400 -19.48 -37.20 -17.69
C GLY A 400 -20.21 -36.99 -16.36
N GLN A 401 -19.52 -36.56 -15.32
CA GLN A 401 -20.13 -36.11 -14.06
C GLN A 401 -20.66 -34.69 -14.20
N MET A 402 -21.83 -34.43 -13.61
CA MET A 402 -22.48 -33.12 -13.58
C MET A 402 -22.78 -32.72 -12.14
N ASN A 403 -22.35 -31.52 -11.75
CA ASN A 403 -22.49 -30.99 -10.40
C ASN A 403 -23.58 -29.89 -10.35
N THR A 404 -24.20 -29.72 -9.19
CA THR A 404 -25.14 -28.62 -8.94
C THR A 404 -24.40 -27.32 -8.88
N LEU A 405 -24.99 -26.26 -9.42
CA LEU A 405 -24.45 -24.90 -9.26
C LEU A 405 -24.48 -24.49 -7.79
N MET A 406 -23.56 -23.59 -7.43
CA MET A 406 -23.53 -23.00 -6.10
C MET A 406 -23.46 -21.48 -6.16
N MET A 407 -23.85 -20.84 -5.07
CA MET A 407 -23.58 -19.43 -4.77
C MET A 407 -22.98 -19.30 -3.37
N GLN A 408 -22.22 -18.27 -3.17
CA GLN A 408 -21.70 -17.83 -1.87
C GLN A 408 -22.72 -16.90 -1.20
N THR A 409 -22.60 -16.66 0.10
CA THR A 409 -23.43 -15.66 0.79
C THR A 409 -23.19 -14.26 0.21
N SER A 410 -21.94 -13.97 -0.18
CA SER A 410 -21.58 -12.76 -0.90
C SER A 410 -22.24 -12.59 -2.27
N ASP A 411 -22.52 -13.69 -2.98
CA ASP A 411 -23.28 -13.65 -4.24
C ASP A 411 -24.76 -13.32 -4.00
N ILE A 412 -25.35 -13.96 -2.99
CA ILE A 412 -26.75 -13.68 -2.62
C ILE A 412 -26.90 -12.23 -2.14
N ALA A 413 -25.88 -11.63 -1.56
CA ALA A 413 -25.84 -10.22 -1.20
C ALA A 413 -26.13 -9.29 -2.39
N LEU A 414 -25.59 -9.60 -3.57
CA LEU A 414 -25.86 -8.83 -4.79
C LEU A 414 -27.35 -8.89 -5.23
N LYS A 415 -28.01 -10.01 -4.92
CA LYS A 415 -29.45 -10.18 -5.21
C LYS A 415 -30.35 -9.42 -4.24
N VAL A 416 -29.96 -9.30 -2.96
CA VAL A 416 -30.81 -8.78 -1.89
C VAL A 416 -30.57 -7.33 -1.54
N ASP A 417 -29.33 -6.81 -1.66
CA ASP A 417 -29.04 -5.39 -1.46
C ASP A 417 -29.71 -4.55 -2.55
N PRO A 418 -30.50 -3.52 -2.22
CA PRO A 418 -31.28 -2.79 -3.20
C PRO A 418 -30.45 -2.02 -4.26
N GLU A 419 -29.25 -1.55 -3.88
CA GLU A 419 -28.40 -0.78 -4.82
C GLU A 419 -27.63 -1.74 -5.73
N TYR A 420 -27.03 -2.78 -5.19
CA TYR A 420 -26.38 -3.84 -5.97
C TYR A 420 -27.35 -4.51 -6.93
N ARG A 421 -28.57 -4.79 -6.47
CA ARG A 421 -29.61 -5.40 -7.30
C ARG A 421 -29.93 -4.57 -8.54
N LYS A 422 -30.06 -3.25 -8.42
CA LYS A 422 -30.34 -2.35 -9.57
C LYS A 422 -29.23 -2.45 -10.62
N ILE A 423 -27.98 -2.51 -10.17
CA ILE A 423 -26.81 -2.64 -11.06
C ILE A 423 -26.85 -4.03 -11.73
N CYS A 424 -27.05 -5.09 -10.97
CA CYS A 424 -27.19 -6.46 -11.52
C CYS A 424 -28.31 -6.59 -12.55
N GLU A 425 -29.49 -6.02 -12.26
CA GLU A 425 -30.63 -6.05 -13.19
C GLU A 425 -30.35 -5.30 -14.49
N ARG A 426 -29.56 -4.18 -14.44
CA ARG A 426 -29.09 -3.48 -15.63
C ARG A 426 -28.11 -4.35 -16.42
N PHE A 427 -27.12 -4.94 -15.78
CA PHE A 427 -26.13 -5.83 -16.41
C PHE A 427 -26.75 -7.10 -16.99
N LEU A 428 -27.80 -7.62 -16.35
CA LEU A 428 -28.57 -8.75 -16.87
C LEU A 428 -29.30 -8.39 -18.18
N GLN A 429 -29.76 -7.15 -18.31
CA GLN A 429 -30.47 -6.67 -19.50
C GLN A 429 -29.51 -6.17 -20.61
N ASP A 430 -28.32 -5.71 -20.25
CA ASP A 430 -27.34 -5.15 -21.16
C ASP A 430 -25.96 -5.79 -20.88
N PHE A 431 -25.68 -6.85 -21.62
CA PHE A 431 -24.42 -7.60 -21.49
C PHE A 431 -23.21 -6.81 -21.97
N ASP A 432 -23.39 -5.91 -22.95
CA ASP A 432 -22.28 -5.06 -23.42
C ASP A 432 -21.90 -4.06 -22.34
N ALA A 433 -22.85 -3.45 -21.65
CA ALA A 433 -22.57 -2.59 -20.49
C ALA A 433 -21.90 -3.34 -19.34
N PHE A 434 -22.26 -4.60 -19.08
CA PHE A 434 -21.57 -5.43 -18.10
C PHE A 434 -20.14 -5.73 -18.52
N THR A 435 -19.93 -6.07 -19.78
CA THR A 435 -18.59 -6.36 -20.33
C THR A 435 -17.66 -5.16 -20.22
N GLU A 436 -18.17 -3.96 -20.58
CA GLU A 436 -17.41 -2.71 -20.46
C GLU A 436 -17.09 -2.38 -19.01
N ALA A 437 -18.08 -2.43 -18.12
CA ALA A 437 -17.88 -2.16 -16.68
C ALA A 437 -16.86 -3.10 -16.04
N PHE A 438 -16.95 -4.41 -16.32
CA PHE A 438 -15.96 -5.37 -15.81
C PHE A 438 -14.57 -5.10 -16.38
N SER A 439 -14.44 -4.87 -17.68
CA SER A 439 -13.15 -4.62 -18.32
C SER A 439 -12.45 -3.38 -17.75
N GLN A 440 -13.20 -2.30 -17.54
CA GLN A 440 -12.66 -1.05 -16.95
C GLN A 440 -12.34 -1.22 -15.46
N ALA A 441 -13.20 -1.88 -14.68
CA ALA A 441 -12.96 -2.15 -13.27
C ALA A 441 -11.77 -3.10 -13.06
N TRP A 442 -11.62 -4.11 -13.91
CA TRP A 442 -10.43 -4.98 -13.94
C TRP A 442 -9.16 -4.19 -14.24
N PHE A 443 -9.18 -3.32 -15.25
CA PHE A 443 -8.03 -2.47 -15.57
C PHE A 443 -7.66 -1.59 -14.37
N LYS A 444 -8.64 -0.95 -13.74
CA LYS A 444 -8.41 -0.16 -12.52
C LYS A 444 -7.82 -1.01 -11.40
N LEU A 445 -8.40 -2.18 -11.12
CA LEU A 445 -7.94 -3.08 -10.06
C LEU A 445 -6.45 -3.40 -10.18
N VAL A 446 -5.98 -3.76 -11.37
CA VAL A 446 -4.62 -4.24 -11.59
C VAL A 446 -3.61 -3.12 -11.93
N HIS A 447 -4.03 -1.85 -12.03
CA HIS A 447 -3.15 -0.71 -12.34
C HIS A 447 -3.22 0.42 -11.31
N ARG A 448 -4.12 0.31 -10.31
CA ARG A 448 -4.39 1.37 -9.35
C ARG A 448 -3.17 1.84 -8.56
N ASP A 449 -2.23 0.96 -8.32
CA ASP A 449 -1.00 1.15 -7.56
C ASP A 449 0.21 1.56 -8.41
N MET A 450 0.02 1.84 -9.71
CA MET A 450 1.13 2.15 -10.62
C MET A 450 1.41 3.65 -10.77
N GLY A 451 0.56 4.53 -10.23
CA GLY A 451 0.66 5.97 -10.40
C GLY A 451 0.23 6.44 -11.80
N PRO A 452 0.79 7.55 -12.31
CA PRO A 452 0.34 8.15 -13.54
C PRO A 452 0.66 7.30 -14.78
N LYS A 453 -0.17 7.44 -15.82
CA LYS A 453 -0.05 6.72 -17.11
C LYS A 453 1.34 6.85 -17.75
N SER A 454 2.05 7.96 -17.51
CA SER A 454 3.43 8.16 -18.03
C SER A 454 4.45 7.11 -17.56
N ARG A 455 4.12 6.31 -16.53
CA ARG A 455 4.93 5.19 -16.05
C ARG A 455 4.63 3.88 -16.77
N TYR A 456 3.52 3.77 -17.48
CA TYR A 456 3.09 2.54 -18.12
C TYR A 456 3.92 2.23 -19.38
N LEU A 457 4.25 0.98 -19.56
CA LEU A 457 5.10 0.49 -20.65
C LEU A 457 4.33 -0.48 -21.53
N GLY A 458 4.67 -0.48 -22.82
CA GLY A 458 4.17 -1.44 -23.79
C GLY A 458 3.11 -0.90 -24.73
N PRO A 459 2.78 -1.66 -25.79
CA PRO A 459 1.87 -1.23 -26.83
C PRO A 459 0.38 -1.34 -26.48
N ASP A 460 0.06 -2.09 -25.42
CA ASP A 460 -1.33 -2.35 -24.98
C ASP A 460 -1.84 -1.32 -23.96
N VAL A 461 -1.07 -0.25 -23.70
CA VAL A 461 -1.49 0.84 -22.82
C VAL A 461 -2.65 1.58 -23.47
N PRO A 462 -3.82 1.73 -22.81
CA PRO A 462 -4.96 2.44 -23.35
C PRO A 462 -4.62 3.89 -23.69
N GLU A 463 -5.14 4.39 -24.82
CA GLU A 463 -5.03 5.83 -25.15
C GLU A 463 -5.85 6.70 -24.19
N GLN A 464 -6.97 6.18 -23.71
CA GLN A 464 -7.86 6.85 -22.76
C GLN A 464 -7.16 7.15 -21.44
N ASP A 465 -7.38 8.33 -20.88
CA ASP A 465 -7.04 8.69 -19.51
C ASP A 465 -8.23 8.46 -18.58
N PHE A 466 -7.96 7.92 -17.41
CA PHE A 466 -8.96 7.71 -16.37
C PHE A 466 -8.74 8.71 -15.23
N ALA A 467 -9.81 9.26 -14.67
CA ALA A 467 -9.72 10.26 -13.59
C ALA A 467 -8.89 9.77 -12.39
N TRP A 468 -8.98 8.48 -12.06
CA TRP A 468 -8.24 7.87 -10.95
C TRP A 468 -6.72 7.74 -11.19
N GLN A 469 -6.23 8.00 -12.41
CA GLN A 469 -4.79 8.04 -12.75
C GLN A 469 -4.17 9.42 -12.49
N ASP A 470 -4.92 10.36 -11.95
CA ASP A 470 -4.51 11.76 -11.72
C ASP A 470 -3.92 12.42 -12.99
N PRO A 471 -4.65 12.43 -14.12
CA PRO A 471 -4.09 12.82 -15.41
C PRO A 471 -3.62 14.27 -15.44
N ILE A 472 -2.51 14.49 -16.16
CA ILE A 472 -1.92 15.81 -16.36
C ILE A 472 -1.76 16.00 -17.88
N PRO A 473 -2.39 17.03 -18.49
CA PRO A 473 -2.28 17.30 -19.92
C PRO A 473 -0.84 17.55 -20.35
N GLU A 474 -0.50 17.15 -21.58
CA GLU A 474 0.78 17.50 -22.16
C GLU A 474 0.88 19.01 -22.42
N ALA A 475 2.08 19.57 -22.24
CA ALA A 475 2.32 20.98 -22.53
C ALA A 475 2.33 21.22 -24.05
N ASP A 476 1.59 22.24 -24.50
CA ASP A 476 1.52 22.68 -25.90
C ASP A 476 2.35 23.96 -26.17
N TYR A 477 3.33 24.23 -25.31
CA TYR A 477 4.17 25.43 -25.32
C TYR A 477 5.63 25.08 -25.03
N ASP A 478 6.53 26.01 -25.44
CA ASP A 478 7.94 25.89 -25.10
C ASP A 478 8.17 26.15 -23.60
N GLN A 479 8.93 25.28 -22.98
CA GLN A 479 9.25 25.38 -21.57
C GLN A 479 10.36 26.42 -21.31
N VAL A 480 10.51 26.83 -20.05
CA VAL A 480 11.52 27.76 -19.60
C VAL A 480 12.93 27.18 -19.74
N ASP A 481 13.88 28.02 -20.12
CA ASP A 481 15.32 27.70 -20.15
C ASP A 481 16.07 28.33 -18.95
N ASP A 482 17.38 28.10 -18.87
CA ASP A 482 18.20 28.58 -17.75
C ASP A 482 18.16 30.11 -17.57
N VAL A 483 17.99 30.87 -18.67
CA VAL A 483 17.89 32.34 -18.62
C VAL A 483 16.58 32.77 -18.01
N ASP A 484 15.50 32.11 -18.42
CA ASP A 484 14.17 32.36 -17.89
C ASP A 484 14.09 31.98 -16.39
N ILE A 485 14.66 30.83 -16.02
CA ILE A 485 14.73 30.38 -14.62
C ILE A 485 15.47 31.41 -13.76
N ALA A 486 16.59 31.96 -14.23
CA ALA A 486 17.30 32.98 -13.50
C ALA A 486 16.47 34.25 -13.30
N ALA A 487 15.78 34.70 -14.32
CA ALA A 487 14.89 35.87 -14.25
C ALA A 487 13.66 35.62 -13.33
N LEU A 488 13.07 34.44 -13.36
CA LEU A 488 11.98 34.06 -12.47
C LEU A 488 12.42 33.94 -11.01
N ARG A 489 13.62 33.43 -10.75
CA ARG A 489 14.23 33.42 -9.38
C ARG A 489 14.36 34.84 -8.83
N GLU A 490 14.85 35.80 -9.64
CA GLU A 490 14.99 37.20 -9.23
C GLU A 490 13.61 37.81 -8.90
N GLN A 491 12.59 37.61 -9.77
CA GLN A 491 11.24 38.09 -9.52
C GLN A 491 10.61 37.52 -8.24
N ILE A 492 10.82 36.22 -7.97
CA ILE A 492 10.34 35.58 -6.74
C ILE A 492 11.04 36.14 -5.52
N ALA A 493 12.39 36.32 -5.59
CA ALA A 493 13.18 36.86 -4.48
C ALA A 493 12.85 38.35 -4.17
N GLU A 494 12.43 39.12 -5.18
CA GLU A 494 12.00 40.51 -5.04
C GLU A 494 10.51 40.66 -4.62
N SER A 495 9.76 39.55 -4.58
CA SER A 495 8.36 39.58 -4.15
C SER A 495 8.22 39.79 -2.64
N ASP A 496 7.01 40.12 -2.17
CA ASP A 496 6.67 40.25 -0.75
C ASP A 496 6.52 38.91 -0.01
N LEU A 497 6.87 37.79 -0.65
CA LEU A 497 6.77 36.47 -0.05
C LEU A 497 7.94 36.16 0.89
N THR A 498 7.64 35.64 2.05
CA THR A 498 8.64 35.30 3.07
C THR A 498 9.18 33.87 2.87
N VAL A 499 10.36 33.59 3.43
CA VAL A 499 10.95 32.25 3.45
C VAL A 499 9.97 31.18 3.98
N PRO A 500 9.29 31.37 5.14
CA PRO A 500 8.31 30.40 5.61
C PRO A 500 7.16 30.14 4.61
N GLU A 501 6.67 31.16 3.94
CA GLU A 501 5.59 31.04 2.95
C GLU A 501 6.04 30.23 1.72
N LEU A 502 7.18 30.61 1.13
CA LEU A 502 7.73 29.93 -0.05
C LEU A 502 8.04 28.45 0.22
N VAL A 503 8.73 28.18 1.33
CA VAL A 503 9.13 26.82 1.71
C VAL A 503 7.91 25.95 2.06
N SER A 504 6.97 26.47 2.87
CA SER A 504 5.80 25.71 3.30
C SER A 504 4.91 25.31 2.13
N VAL A 505 4.72 26.21 1.15
CA VAL A 505 3.84 25.96 0.01
C VAL A 505 4.47 24.97 -0.99
N ALA A 506 5.78 25.08 -1.25
CA ALA A 506 6.48 24.09 -2.06
C ALA A 506 6.49 22.70 -1.39
N TRP A 507 6.72 22.66 -0.07
CA TRP A 507 6.62 21.42 0.69
C TRP A 507 5.21 20.82 0.65
N ALA A 508 4.17 21.64 0.81
CA ALA A 508 2.77 21.22 0.74
C ALA A 508 2.41 20.58 -0.62
N ALA A 509 2.98 21.10 -1.73
CA ALA A 509 2.80 20.53 -3.04
C ALA A 509 3.51 19.17 -3.16
N ALA A 510 4.83 19.14 -2.94
CA ALA A 510 5.66 17.97 -3.23
C ALA A 510 5.47 16.82 -2.23
N SER A 511 5.25 17.14 -0.94
CA SER A 511 5.17 16.11 0.11
C SER A 511 3.88 15.31 0.11
N THR A 512 2.93 15.55 -0.79
CA THR A 512 1.78 14.67 -1.01
C THR A 512 2.15 13.36 -1.67
N TYR A 513 3.33 13.27 -2.27
CA TYR A 513 3.82 12.07 -2.90
C TYR A 513 3.80 10.86 -1.98
N ARG A 514 3.37 9.72 -2.52
CA ARG A 514 3.41 8.40 -1.87
C ARG A 514 4.15 7.41 -2.77
N ASP A 515 5.25 6.87 -2.29
CA ASP A 515 6.01 5.86 -3.04
C ASP A 515 5.26 4.53 -3.15
N SER A 516 4.31 4.26 -2.28
CA SER A 516 3.50 3.04 -2.26
C SER A 516 2.64 2.85 -3.52
N ASP A 517 2.02 3.93 -4.04
CA ASP A 517 1.19 3.91 -5.25
C ASP A 517 1.59 4.96 -6.28
N LYS A 518 2.70 5.66 -6.05
CA LYS A 518 3.29 6.64 -6.97
C LYS A 518 2.35 7.82 -7.29
N ARG A 519 1.42 8.13 -6.38
CA ARG A 519 0.47 9.25 -6.47
C ARG A 519 0.96 10.47 -5.71
N GLY A 520 0.39 11.62 -6.03
CA GLY A 520 0.74 12.90 -5.42
C GLY A 520 2.00 13.52 -6.01
N GLY A 521 2.56 14.51 -5.31
CA GLY A 521 3.70 15.29 -5.79
C GLY A 521 3.29 16.67 -6.29
N ALA A 522 4.25 17.41 -6.82
CA ALA A 522 4.08 18.80 -7.25
C ALA A 522 3.61 18.94 -8.70
N ASP A 523 3.86 17.93 -9.58
CA ASP A 523 3.41 17.95 -10.98
C ASP A 523 1.87 17.94 -11.02
N GLY A 524 1.31 18.73 -11.93
CA GLY A 524 -0.14 18.97 -12.01
C GLY A 524 -0.62 20.21 -11.27
N GLY A 525 0.19 20.81 -10.38
CA GLY A 525 -0.17 22.06 -9.68
C GLY A 525 -1.42 21.98 -8.80
N ARG A 526 -1.79 20.75 -8.34
CA ARG A 526 -3.04 20.48 -7.60
C ARG A 526 -3.17 21.21 -6.28
N LEU A 527 -2.06 21.73 -5.75
CA LEU A 527 -2.11 22.60 -4.56
C LEU A 527 -3.00 23.86 -4.79
N ALA A 528 -3.16 24.30 -6.02
CA ALA A 528 -4.05 25.40 -6.39
C ALA A 528 -5.52 24.96 -6.60
N LEU A 529 -5.82 23.66 -6.55
CA LEU A 529 -7.11 23.05 -6.85
C LEU A 529 -7.71 22.37 -5.61
N GLU A 530 -9.04 22.14 -5.64
CA GLU A 530 -9.68 21.31 -4.63
C GLU A 530 -9.37 19.81 -4.91
N PRO A 531 -9.17 19.01 -3.86
CA PRO A 531 -9.37 19.33 -2.43
C PRO A 531 -8.09 19.91 -1.75
N GLN A 532 -6.91 19.79 -2.37
CA GLN A 532 -5.62 20.03 -1.73
C GLN A 532 -5.46 21.47 -1.23
N ARG A 533 -5.96 22.45 -1.95
CA ARG A 533 -5.86 23.86 -1.55
C ARG A 533 -6.60 24.19 -0.26
N SER A 534 -7.62 23.39 0.09
CA SER A 534 -8.46 23.57 1.27
C SER A 534 -8.04 22.73 2.47
N TRP A 535 -6.99 21.90 2.35
CA TRP A 535 -6.52 21.08 3.48
C TRP A 535 -5.95 21.94 4.61
N ASP A 536 -6.42 21.73 5.83
CA ASP A 536 -5.99 22.46 7.04
C ASP A 536 -4.46 22.41 7.22
N VAL A 537 -3.84 21.26 6.92
CA VAL A 537 -2.38 21.06 7.00
C VAL A 537 -1.58 22.03 6.13
N ASN A 538 -2.18 22.60 5.10
CA ASN A 538 -1.53 23.49 4.14
C ASN A 538 -1.68 24.98 4.51
N ASP A 539 -2.50 25.32 5.50
CA ASP A 539 -2.90 26.70 5.79
C ASP A 539 -3.53 27.35 4.52
N PRO A 540 -4.82 27.16 4.25
CA PRO A 540 -5.46 27.64 3.02
C PRO A 540 -5.28 29.13 2.72
N ALA A 541 -5.13 29.96 3.77
CA ALA A 541 -4.89 31.40 3.61
C ALA A 541 -3.48 31.66 3.05
N ARG A 542 -2.48 30.95 3.58
CA ARG A 542 -1.09 30.99 3.07
C ARG A 542 -1.01 30.50 1.64
N VAL A 543 -1.62 29.35 1.35
CA VAL A 543 -1.68 28.81 -0.03
C VAL A 543 -2.28 29.83 -0.98
N ALA A 544 -3.45 30.40 -0.65
CA ALA A 544 -4.11 31.38 -1.51
C ALA A 544 -3.24 32.61 -1.78
N ARG A 545 -2.53 33.14 -0.76
CA ARG A 545 -1.63 34.28 -0.88
C ARG A 545 -0.45 33.97 -1.82
N VAL A 546 0.23 32.85 -1.60
CA VAL A 546 1.43 32.47 -2.38
C VAL A 546 1.05 32.13 -3.81
N VAL A 547 -0.02 31.35 -4.02
CA VAL A 547 -0.52 30.99 -5.35
C VAL A 547 -0.91 32.26 -6.13
N ALA A 548 -1.54 33.24 -5.50
CA ALA A 548 -1.88 34.50 -6.16
C ALA A 548 -0.63 35.25 -6.64
N ALA A 549 0.37 35.43 -5.75
CA ALA A 549 1.61 36.12 -6.10
C ALA A 549 2.40 35.42 -7.22
N LEU A 550 2.51 34.09 -7.16
CA LEU A 550 3.15 33.29 -8.21
C LEU A 550 2.35 33.32 -9.54
N SER A 551 1.02 33.38 -9.47
CA SER A 551 0.16 33.51 -10.66
C SER A 551 0.33 34.89 -11.32
N ASP A 552 0.58 35.95 -10.55
CA ASP A 552 0.90 37.28 -11.09
C ASP A 552 2.25 37.24 -11.82
N ILE A 553 3.28 36.60 -11.25
CA ILE A 553 4.59 36.39 -11.90
C ILE A 553 4.40 35.60 -13.20
N LYS A 554 3.66 34.47 -13.14
CA LYS A 554 3.31 33.65 -14.31
C LYS A 554 2.68 34.51 -15.42
N SER A 555 1.68 35.30 -15.07
CA SER A 555 0.95 36.14 -16.03
C SER A 555 1.83 37.22 -16.67
N GLY A 556 2.85 37.68 -15.97
CA GLY A 556 3.84 38.62 -16.49
C GLY A 556 4.88 37.97 -17.40
N PHE A 557 5.14 36.69 -17.23
CA PHE A 557 6.13 35.92 -17.99
C PHE A 557 5.53 35.28 -19.25
N ASP A 558 4.32 34.71 -19.18
CA ASP A 558 3.72 33.90 -20.22
C ASP A 558 3.54 34.67 -21.54
N SER A 559 3.88 34.01 -22.63
CA SER A 559 3.66 34.48 -24.02
C SER A 559 2.92 33.39 -24.82
N GLU A 560 2.63 33.68 -26.11
CA GLU A 560 2.00 32.68 -26.99
C GLU A 560 2.88 31.40 -27.15
N ALA A 561 4.20 31.58 -27.21
CA ALA A 561 5.13 30.50 -27.54
C ALA A 561 5.77 29.87 -26.30
N LYS A 562 6.08 30.65 -25.25
CA LYS A 562 6.81 30.18 -24.06
C LYS A 562 6.00 30.48 -22.81
N ARG A 563 5.86 29.49 -21.95
CA ARG A 563 5.11 29.59 -20.69
C ARG A 563 5.81 28.86 -19.56
N VAL A 564 5.47 29.21 -18.33
CA VAL A 564 5.86 28.48 -17.12
C VAL A 564 4.61 27.92 -16.44
N SER A 565 4.64 26.69 -15.94
CA SER A 565 3.54 26.15 -15.13
C SER A 565 3.51 26.75 -13.72
N LEU A 566 2.34 26.82 -13.12
CA LEU A 566 2.22 27.17 -11.70
C LEU A 566 2.91 26.13 -10.81
N ALA A 567 2.85 24.87 -11.19
CA ALA A 567 3.57 23.77 -10.53
C ALA A 567 5.08 24.04 -10.45
N ASP A 568 5.70 24.44 -11.57
CA ASP A 568 7.13 24.81 -11.59
C ASP A 568 7.40 26.05 -10.74
N LEU A 569 6.55 27.06 -10.79
CA LEU A 569 6.73 28.28 -9.99
C LEU A 569 6.63 28.01 -8.47
N ILE A 570 5.74 27.11 -8.06
CA ILE A 570 5.63 26.69 -6.65
C ILE A 570 6.94 26.03 -6.17
N VAL A 571 7.47 25.10 -6.95
CA VAL A 571 8.73 24.41 -6.60
C VAL A 571 9.92 25.37 -6.67
N LEU A 572 10.01 26.21 -7.71
CA LEU A 572 11.05 27.22 -7.85
C LEU A 572 11.00 28.23 -6.69
N GLY A 573 9.81 28.63 -6.26
CA GLY A 573 9.61 29.47 -5.08
C GLY A 573 10.20 28.85 -3.82
N GLY A 574 9.96 27.56 -3.61
CA GLY A 574 10.60 26.83 -2.51
C GLY A 574 12.12 26.80 -2.60
N CYS A 575 12.69 26.61 -3.80
CA CYS A 575 14.13 26.65 -4.01
C CYS A 575 14.70 28.03 -3.67
N VAL A 576 14.06 29.11 -4.12
CA VAL A 576 14.44 30.51 -3.78
C VAL A 576 14.34 30.73 -2.27
N GLY A 577 13.29 30.26 -1.60
CA GLY A 577 13.16 30.36 -0.16
C GLY A 577 14.31 29.70 0.61
N VAL A 578 14.74 28.52 0.16
CA VAL A 578 15.90 27.80 0.75
C VAL A 578 17.20 28.57 0.49
N GLU A 579 17.42 29.14 -0.69
CA GLU A 579 18.59 29.96 -1.02
C GLU A 579 18.64 31.21 -0.16
N MET A 580 17.53 31.93 -0.01
CA MET A 580 17.43 33.11 0.87
C MET A 580 17.74 32.74 2.33
N ALA A 581 17.27 31.60 2.80
CA ALA A 581 17.52 31.14 4.16
C ALA A 581 18.99 30.75 4.40
N ALA A 582 19.63 30.10 3.42
CA ALA A 582 21.03 29.74 3.49
C ALA A 582 21.92 31.00 3.43
N SER A 583 21.62 31.96 2.56
CA SER A 583 22.31 33.25 2.49
C SER A 583 22.21 34.05 3.82
N SER A 584 21.02 33.98 4.48
CA SER A 584 20.81 34.53 5.82
C SER A 584 21.69 33.87 6.89
N ALA A 585 22.08 32.61 6.67
CA ALA A 585 23.02 31.86 7.50
C ALA A 585 24.50 32.16 7.13
N GLY A 586 24.75 32.98 6.10
CA GLY A 586 26.07 33.31 5.60
C GLY A 586 26.68 32.32 4.62
N VAL A 587 25.87 31.42 4.05
CA VAL A 587 26.30 30.41 3.10
C VAL A 587 25.53 30.58 1.79
N GLU A 588 26.29 30.80 0.70
CA GLU A 588 25.69 30.87 -0.63
C GLU A 588 25.52 29.46 -1.22
N VAL A 589 24.31 29.10 -1.61
CA VAL A 589 23.97 27.83 -2.26
C VAL A 589 23.12 28.09 -3.47
N SER A 590 23.19 27.17 -4.43
CA SER A 590 22.23 27.08 -5.52
C SER A 590 21.42 25.78 -5.33
N VAL A 591 20.13 25.90 -5.12
CA VAL A 591 19.24 24.74 -5.00
C VAL A 591 18.91 24.23 -6.40
N PRO A 592 19.21 22.95 -6.73
CA PRO A 592 18.90 22.42 -8.04
C PRO A 592 17.39 22.50 -8.34
N PHE A 593 17.06 22.92 -9.57
CA PHE A 593 15.70 22.98 -10.07
C PHE A 593 15.66 22.40 -11.48
N VAL A 594 14.71 21.51 -11.74
CA VAL A 594 14.47 20.95 -13.07
C VAL A 594 13.07 21.37 -13.51
N PRO A 595 12.96 22.17 -14.58
CA PRO A 595 11.67 22.61 -15.12
C PRO A 595 10.90 21.46 -15.80
N GLY A 596 9.65 21.72 -16.17
CA GLY A 596 8.86 20.82 -17.00
C GLY A 596 7.66 20.19 -16.27
N ARG A 597 7.37 20.61 -15.04
CA ARG A 597 6.08 20.29 -14.42
C ARG A 597 4.98 20.99 -15.21
N ARG A 598 3.80 20.39 -15.19
CA ARG A 598 2.63 20.87 -15.92
C ARG A 598 1.51 21.19 -14.95
N ASP A 599 0.54 21.94 -15.40
CA ASP A 599 -0.66 22.23 -14.63
C ASP A 599 -1.82 21.35 -15.14
N THR A 600 -2.55 20.72 -14.22
CA THR A 600 -3.81 20.06 -14.52
C THR A 600 -5.01 20.98 -14.25
N THR A 601 -6.23 20.47 -14.39
CA THR A 601 -7.45 21.22 -14.14
C THR A 601 -8.32 20.59 -13.05
N GLN A 602 -9.31 21.34 -12.58
CA GLN A 602 -10.25 20.82 -11.58
C GLN A 602 -11.08 19.65 -12.14
N GLU A 603 -11.43 19.69 -13.40
CA GLU A 603 -12.22 18.65 -14.07
C GLU A 603 -11.46 17.32 -14.20
N LEU A 604 -10.11 17.39 -14.27
CA LEU A 604 -9.22 16.23 -14.33
C LEU A 604 -8.74 15.77 -12.95
N THR A 605 -9.26 16.36 -11.88
CA THR A 605 -8.93 16.00 -10.50
C THR A 605 -10.10 15.25 -9.88
N ASP A 606 -9.91 13.97 -9.59
CA ASP A 606 -10.86 13.17 -8.81
C ASP A 606 -10.81 13.62 -7.34
N VAL A 607 -11.67 14.58 -7.00
CA VAL A 607 -11.65 15.27 -5.69
C VAL A 607 -11.77 14.28 -4.54
N GLU A 608 -12.66 13.29 -4.65
CA GLU A 608 -12.90 12.31 -3.59
C GLU A 608 -11.68 11.42 -3.37
N GLN A 609 -11.14 10.88 -4.45
CA GLN A 609 -10.00 9.97 -4.35
C GLN A 609 -8.67 10.69 -4.13
N PHE A 610 -8.55 11.95 -4.55
CA PHE A 610 -7.36 12.75 -4.28
C PHE A 610 -7.30 13.20 -2.80
N ASP A 611 -8.45 13.35 -2.12
CA ASP A 611 -8.49 13.71 -0.69
C ASP A 611 -7.85 12.65 0.22
N TRP A 612 -7.73 11.40 -0.23
CA TRP A 612 -6.98 10.36 0.49
C TRP A 612 -5.47 10.62 0.58
N LEU A 613 -4.93 11.57 -0.22
CA LEU A 613 -3.53 12.00 -0.10
C LEU A 613 -3.32 13.02 1.04
N ARG A 614 -4.38 13.51 1.66
CA ARG A 614 -4.31 14.44 2.80
C ARG A 614 -3.61 13.77 3.98
N PRO A 615 -2.53 14.38 4.51
CA PRO A 615 -1.87 13.83 5.68
C PRO A 615 -2.78 13.80 6.90
N VAL A 616 -2.86 12.66 7.58
CA VAL A 616 -3.46 12.52 8.93
C VAL A 616 -2.59 13.20 9.96
N SER A 617 -1.27 13.04 9.80
CA SER A 617 -0.26 13.68 10.60
C SER A 617 0.94 14.00 9.73
N ASP A 618 1.55 15.15 9.97
CA ASP A 618 2.77 15.58 9.29
C ASP A 618 3.74 16.21 10.31
N GLY A 619 4.65 15.40 10.80
CA GLY A 619 5.65 15.85 11.78
C GLY A 619 6.63 16.88 11.22
N PHE A 620 6.80 16.97 9.89
CA PHE A 620 7.61 18.04 9.28
C PHE A 620 7.03 19.42 9.55
N ARG A 621 5.70 19.53 9.60
CA ARG A 621 4.95 20.77 9.82
C ARG A 621 4.23 20.84 11.15
N ASN A 622 4.45 19.88 12.04
CA ASN A 622 3.77 19.76 13.34
C ASN A 622 2.23 19.72 13.23
N PHE A 623 1.72 19.08 12.19
CA PHE A 623 0.29 18.84 12.01
C PHE A 623 -0.11 17.47 12.55
N HIS A 624 -1.21 17.41 13.28
CA HIS A 624 -1.85 16.16 13.70
C HIS A 624 -3.36 16.34 13.73
N ASP A 625 -4.12 15.45 13.08
CA ASP A 625 -5.58 15.47 13.07
C ASP A 625 -6.14 14.40 14.00
N ASP A 626 -6.53 14.81 15.21
CA ASP A 626 -7.08 13.92 16.25
C ASP A 626 -8.44 13.31 15.85
N ARG A 627 -9.12 13.87 14.84
CA ARG A 627 -10.47 13.43 14.45
C ARG A 627 -10.48 12.07 13.76
N LEU A 628 -9.34 11.61 13.28
CA LEU A 628 -9.24 10.38 12.51
C LEU A 628 -9.07 9.11 13.37
N GLY A 629 -9.07 9.25 14.70
CA GLY A 629 -9.18 8.12 15.62
C GLY A 629 -8.04 7.11 15.60
N TYR A 630 -6.87 7.47 15.01
CA TYR A 630 -5.70 6.60 15.04
C TYR A 630 -5.15 6.53 16.46
N SER A 631 -5.07 5.33 17.00
CA SER A 631 -4.45 5.08 18.32
C SER A 631 -2.92 5.07 18.28
N VAL A 632 -2.32 5.43 17.14
CA VAL A 632 -0.88 5.39 16.90
C VAL A 632 -0.26 6.74 17.23
N ALA A 633 0.83 6.74 17.99
CA ALA A 633 1.52 7.97 18.36
C ALA A 633 2.08 8.72 17.13
N PRO A 634 2.02 10.07 17.12
CA PRO A 634 2.38 10.90 15.93
C PRO A 634 3.77 10.62 15.36
N GLU A 635 4.75 10.28 16.19
CA GLU A 635 6.10 9.95 15.74
C GLU A 635 6.17 8.70 14.87
N HIS A 636 5.27 7.73 15.04
CA HIS A 636 5.19 6.55 14.18
C HIS A 636 4.57 6.89 12.82
N ILE A 637 3.53 7.75 12.81
CA ILE A 637 2.95 8.25 11.55
C ILE A 637 3.97 9.13 10.82
N PHE A 638 4.79 9.87 11.55
CA PHE A 638 5.87 10.67 11.00
C PHE A 638 6.96 9.82 10.33
N LEU A 639 7.35 8.70 10.97
CA LEU A 639 8.24 7.71 10.36
C LEU A 639 7.64 7.13 9.07
N ASP A 640 6.35 6.79 9.11
CA ASP A 640 5.62 6.29 7.94
C ASP A 640 5.62 7.31 6.80
N ARG A 641 5.39 8.59 7.10
CA ARG A 641 5.47 9.67 6.12
C ARG A 641 6.86 9.78 5.50
N ALA A 642 7.92 9.67 6.32
CA ALA A 642 9.29 9.67 5.82
C ALA A 642 9.54 8.48 4.88
N ARG A 643 8.99 7.29 5.19
CA ARG A 643 9.07 6.11 4.32
C ARG A 643 8.34 6.32 2.99
N LEU A 644 7.12 6.89 3.01
CA LEU A 644 6.36 7.23 1.80
C LEU A 644 7.09 8.24 0.90
N LEU A 645 7.90 9.12 1.47
CA LEU A 645 8.77 10.04 0.76
C LEU A 645 10.15 9.44 0.44
N THR A 646 10.35 8.15 0.65
CA THR A 646 11.61 7.43 0.39
C THR A 646 12.83 7.99 1.11
N LEU A 647 12.63 8.68 2.24
CA LEU A 647 13.71 9.30 3.00
C LEU A 647 14.51 8.28 3.79
N THR A 648 15.81 8.42 3.78
CA THR A 648 16.70 7.76 4.73
C THR A 648 16.67 8.47 6.10
N ALA A 649 17.17 7.83 7.15
CA ALA A 649 17.19 8.44 8.47
C ALA A 649 17.96 9.78 8.52
N PRO A 650 19.13 9.96 7.85
CA PRO A 650 19.76 11.27 7.73
C PRO A 650 18.92 12.32 6.99
N GLU A 651 18.29 11.95 5.86
CA GLU A 651 17.41 12.86 5.10
C GLU A 651 16.19 13.27 5.91
N TRP A 652 15.56 12.33 6.61
CA TRP A 652 14.44 12.62 7.51
C TRP A 652 14.86 13.57 8.63
N THR A 653 16.01 13.33 9.26
CA THR A 653 16.53 14.17 10.35
C THR A 653 16.82 15.59 9.88
N VAL A 654 17.58 15.75 8.78
CA VAL A 654 17.98 17.09 8.30
C VAL A 654 16.79 17.91 7.82
N LEU A 655 15.83 17.30 7.10
CA LEU A 655 14.61 17.99 6.67
C LEU A 655 13.74 18.41 7.86
N SER A 656 13.62 17.54 8.88
CA SER A 656 12.85 17.88 10.07
C SER A 656 13.40 19.11 10.78
N GLY A 657 14.67 19.11 11.13
CA GLY A 657 15.27 20.26 11.82
C GLY A 657 15.34 21.52 10.95
N GLY A 658 15.64 21.36 9.65
CA GLY A 658 15.71 22.48 8.72
C GLY A 658 14.35 23.17 8.52
N LEU A 659 13.28 22.41 8.27
CA LEU A 659 11.93 22.97 8.11
C LEU A 659 11.45 23.72 9.37
N LYS A 660 11.85 23.26 10.56
CA LYS A 660 11.52 23.94 11.82
C LYS A 660 12.18 25.32 11.92
N VAL A 661 13.49 25.41 11.69
CA VAL A 661 14.18 26.72 11.74
C VAL A 661 13.73 27.65 10.61
N LEU A 662 13.20 27.10 9.49
CA LEU A 662 12.60 27.88 8.42
C LEU A 662 11.17 28.37 8.74
N GLY A 663 10.57 27.93 9.85
CA GLY A 663 9.23 28.34 10.26
C GLY A 663 8.11 27.73 9.42
N ALA A 664 8.29 26.48 8.97
CA ALA A 664 7.36 25.80 8.05
C ALA A 664 6.16 25.13 8.75
N ASN A 665 5.95 25.36 10.07
CA ASN A 665 4.77 24.80 10.77
C ASN A 665 3.45 25.23 10.11
N HIS A 666 2.49 24.31 10.07
CA HIS A 666 1.21 24.49 9.36
C HIS A 666 0.41 25.70 9.86
N ASP A 667 0.41 25.94 11.16
CA ASP A 667 -0.34 27.01 11.86
C ASP A 667 0.55 28.23 12.23
N GLY A 668 1.81 28.23 11.79
CA GLY A 668 2.77 29.25 12.20
C GLY A 668 3.19 29.17 13.67
N SER A 669 2.90 28.06 14.38
CA SER A 669 3.30 27.85 15.77
C SER A 669 4.82 27.81 15.93
N ALA A 670 5.28 28.09 17.16
CA ALA A 670 6.70 28.06 17.52
C ALA A 670 7.18 26.67 18.00
N HIS A 671 6.36 25.63 17.93
CA HIS A 671 6.75 24.28 18.36
C HIS A 671 7.90 23.75 17.47
N GLY A 672 9.00 23.35 18.09
CA GLY A 672 10.18 22.87 17.38
C GLY A 672 11.02 23.96 16.71
N VAL A 673 10.60 25.23 16.74
CA VAL A 673 11.37 26.36 16.20
C VAL A 673 12.43 26.77 17.24
N PHE A 674 13.53 25.99 17.30
CA PHE A 674 14.58 26.18 18.31
C PHE A 674 15.65 27.15 17.84
N THR A 675 15.23 28.35 17.46
CA THR A 675 16.15 29.43 16.98
C THR A 675 15.57 30.79 17.30
N ASP A 676 16.45 31.77 17.51
CA ASP A 676 16.10 33.18 17.62
C ASP A 676 16.01 33.87 16.24
N ARG A 677 16.31 33.15 15.16
CA ARG A 677 16.38 33.64 13.78
C ARG A 677 15.52 32.79 12.82
N PRO A 678 14.19 32.72 13.02
CA PRO A 678 13.30 31.97 12.11
C PRO A 678 13.49 32.45 10.67
N GLY A 679 13.44 31.51 9.70
CA GLY A 679 13.70 31.79 8.29
C GLY A 679 15.19 31.76 7.90
N THR A 680 16.08 31.43 8.84
CA THR A 680 17.51 31.21 8.59
C THR A 680 17.81 29.72 8.64
N LEU A 681 18.46 29.16 7.62
CA LEU A 681 18.81 27.73 7.58
C LEU A 681 20.05 27.50 8.47
N SER A 682 19.82 27.38 9.77
CA SER A 682 20.84 27.19 10.79
C SER A 682 20.73 25.79 11.43
N ASN A 683 21.82 25.36 12.09
CA ASN A 683 21.83 24.12 12.87
C ASN A 683 21.31 24.29 14.31
N ASP A 684 20.69 25.44 14.61
CA ASP A 684 20.18 25.79 15.95
C ASP A 684 19.24 24.73 16.50
N PHE A 685 18.36 24.14 15.68
CA PHE A 685 17.45 23.06 16.08
C PHE A 685 18.23 21.93 16.79
N PHE A 686 19.28 21.44 16.15
CA PHE A 686 20.05 20.31 16.67
C PHE A 686 20.90 20.68 17.87
N ARG A 687 21.45 21.91 17.88
CA ARG A 687 22.22 22.43 19.02
C ARG A 687 21.37 22.55 20.27
N VAL A 688 20.15 23.03 20.16
CA VAL A 688 19.21 23.17 21.29
C VAL A 688 18.72 21.80 21.72
N LEU A 689 18.32 20.95 20.77
CA LEU A 689 17.76 19.61 21.05
C LEU A 689 18.75 18.72 21.82
N THR A 690 20.05 18.79 21.52
CA THR A 690 21.08 17.95 22.14
C THR A 690 21.75 18.60 23.36
N SER A 691 21.44 19.88 23.66
CA SER A 691 22.04 20.60 24.78
C SER A 691 21.53 20.12 26.13
N MET A 692 22.44 19.94 27.08
CA MET A 692 22.11 19.63 28.48
C MET A 692 21.85 20.87 29.33
N ASP A 693 21.89 22.09 28.76
CA ASP A 693 21.55 23.34 29.46
C ASP A 693 20.04 23.45 29.72
N TYR A 694 19.26 22.59 29.08
CA TYR A 694 17.81 22.59 29.13
C TYR A 694 17.26 21.32 29.74
N GLU A 695 16.00 21.37 30.12
CA GLU A 695 15.20 20.25 30.60
C GLU A 695 13.83 20.25 29.92
N TRP A 696 13.46 19.07 29.39
CA TRP A 696 12.17 18.84 28.76
C TRP A 696 11.14 18.37 29.78
N THR A 697 9.99 19.01 29.81
CA THR A 697 8.86 18.61 30.67
C THR A 697 7.58 18.55 29.84
N PRO A 698 6.75 17.52 30.01
CA PRO A 698 5.42 17.51 29.37
C PRO A 698 4.65 18.77 29.72
N HIS A 699 3.95 19.34 28.75
CA HIS A 699 3.12 20.52 28.96
C HIS A 699 1.85 20.13 29.73
N ASP A 700 1.31 18.96 29.45
CA ASP A 700 0.15 18.36 30.13
C ASP A 700 0.23 16.83 30.13
N ASP A 701 -0.79 16.17 30.70
CA ASP A 701 -0.86 14.71 30.85
C ASP A 701 -0.98 13.96 29.50
N SER A 702 -1.26 14.64 28.38
CA SER A 702 -1.32 14.00 27.06
C SER A 702 0.04 13.66 26.49
N GLU A 703 1.09 14.33 27.01
CA GLU A 703 2.47 14.23 26.50
C GLU A 703 2.60 14.46 24.98
N MET A 704 1.69 15.23 24.39
CA MET A 704 1.74 15.60 22.97
C MET A 704 2.69 16.76 22.71
N THR A 705 2.79 17.67 23.66
CA THR A 705 3.65 18.84 23.63
C THR A 705 4.51 18.93 24.89
N PHE A 706 5.66 19.61 24.77
CA PHE A 706 6.66 19.72 25.81
C PHE A 706 7.16 21.15 25.94
N ASP A 707 7.45 21.57 27.18
CA ASP A 707 8.14 22.81 27.49
C ASP A 707 9.64 22.53 27.68
N LEU A 708 10.49 23.34 27.06
CA LEU A 708 11.93 23.35 27.25
C LEU A 708 12.33 24.47 28.21
N ASN A 709 12.82 24.11 29.37
CA ASN A 709 13.17 25.03 30.43
C ASN A 709 14.69 25.09 30.63
N HIS A 710 15.23 26.29 30.85
CA HIS A 710 16.63 26.44 31.27
C HIS A 710 16.84 25.77 32.62
N ARG A 711 17.80 24.87 32.77
CA ARG A 711 18.14 24.20 34.04
C ARG A 711 18.59 25.21 35.12
N SER A 712 19.25 26.26 34.71
CA SER A 712 19.81 27.29 35.63
C SER A 712 18.77 28.24 36.22
N SER A 713 17.72 28.57 35.45
CA SER A 713 16.73 29.59 35.84
C SER A 713 15.32 29.04 35.99
N GLY A 714 15.03 27.87 35.44
CA GLY A 714 13.70 27.31 35.32
C GLY A 714 12.76 28.04 34.34
N SER A 715 13.29 29.07 33.62
CA SER A 715 12.46 29.78 32.65
C SER A 715 12.31 29.00 31.35
N ARG A 716 11.09 29.02 30.78
CA ARG A 716 10.80 28.38 29.50
C ARG A 716 11.54 29.11 28.37
N ALA A 717 12.28 28.34 27.56
CA ALA A 717 12.97 28.81 26.37
C ALA A 717 12.17 28.53 25.11
N TYR A 718 11.74 27.29 24.92
CA TYR A 718 11.06 26.83 23.70
C TYR A 718 9.93 25.85 24.06
N THR A 719 9.20 25.43 23.03
CA THR A 719 8.20 24.35 23.09
C THR A 719 8.42 23.36 21.94
N ALA A 720 8.02 22.12 22.11
CA ALA A 720 8.18 21.07 21.12
C ALA A 720 6.95 20.15 21.07
N THR A 721 6.82 19.39 19.99
CA THR A 721 5.95 18.23 19.89
C THR A 721 6.74 16.94 20.08
N ARG A 722 6.05 15.80 20.19
CA ARG A 722 6.67 14.47 20.19
C ARG A 722 7.51 14.24 18.94
N CYS A 723 7.03 14.72 17.76
CA CYS A 723 7.73 14.62 16.49
C CYS A 723 9.07 15.39 16.47
N ASP A 724 9.18 16.47 17.21
CA ASP A 724 10.45 17.20 17.34
C ASP A 724 11.42 16.46 18.27
N LEU A 725 10.91 15.93 19.38
CA LEU A 725 11.74 15.31 20.43
C LEU A 725 12.27 13.93 20.04
N VAL A 726 11.66 13.23 19.09
CA VAL A 726 12.09 11.89 18.70
C VAL A 726 13.54 11.87 18.20
N PHE A 727 14.02 12.98 17.58
CA PHE A 727 15.41 13.12 17.12
C PHE A 727 16.42 13.27 18.25
N GLY A 728 15.99 13.59 19.45
CA GLY A 728 16.81 13.57 20.67
C GLY A 728 16.62 12.34 21.52
N ALA A 729 15.42 11.73 21.47
CA ALA A 729 15.04 10.59 22.31
C ALA A 729 15.48 9.24 21.71
N ASN A 730 15.30 9.03 20.41
CA ASN A 730 15.74 7.81 19.73
C ASN A 730 17.26 7.83 19.53
N ALA A 731 17.95 6.78 19.96
CA ALA A 731 19.43 6.74 19.93
C ALA A 731 20.01 6.84 18.51
N GLN A 732 19.40 6.22 17.52
CA GLN A 732 19.86 6.28 16.13
C GLN A 732 19.67 7.68 15.54
N LEU A 733 18.51 8.29 15.72
CA LEU A 733 18.22 9.64 15.25
C LEU A 733 19.05 10.69 15.98
N ARG A 734 19.27 10.52 17.31
CA ARG A 734 20.13 11.41 18.08
C ARG A 734 21.57 11.39 17.59
N ASN A 735 22.13 10.21 17.29
CA ASN A 735 23.49 10.13 16.73
C ASN A 735 23.62 10.91 15.41
N ILE A 736 22.56 10.95 14.59
CA ILE A 736 22.54 11.76 13.37
C ILE A 736 22.38 13.25 13.72
N ALA A 737 21.48 13.58 14.65
CA ALA A 737 21.26 14.95 15.13
C ALA A 737 22.54 15.57 15.72
N GLU A 738 23.36 14.79 16.43
CA GLU A 738 24.64 15.22 17.00
C GLU A 738 25.66 15.63 15.91
N VAL A 739 25.65 14.99 14.73
CA VAL A 739 26.48 15.40 13.59
C VAL A 739 26.12 16.81 13.15
N TYR A 740 24.84 17.09 13.01
CA TYR A 740 24.39 18.44 12.60
C TYR A 740 24.51 19.48 13.72
N GLY A 741 24.38 19.07 14.99
CA GLY A 741 24.52 19.94 16.16
C GLY A 741 25.96 20.32 16.52
N ALA A 742 26.96 19.66 15.94
CA ALA A 742 28.39 19.95 16.18
C ALA A 742 28.76 21.35 15.69
N ASP A 743 29.86 21.89 16.22
CA ASP A 743 30.33 23.26 15.87
C ASP A 743 30.69 23.39 14.38
N ASP A 744 31.11 22.32 13.74
CA ASP A 744 31.40 22.22 12.31
C ASP A 744 30.23 21.64 11.47
N GLY A 745 29.07 21.40 12.09
CA GLY A 745 27.93 20.74 11.46
C GLY A 745 27.10 21.63 10.52
N GLN A 746 27.25 22.97 10.57
CA GLN A 746 26.41 23.91 9.81
C GLN A 746 26.49 23.71 8.29
N ASP A 747 27.69 23.62 7.73
CA ASP A 747 27.87 23.44 6.28
C ASP A 747 27.39 22.05 5.80
N GLN A 748 27.56 21.04 6.62
CA GLN A 748 27.04 19.69 6.35
C GLN A 748 25.52 19.71 6.31
N LEU A 749 24.90 20.34 7.32
CA LEU A 749 23.43 20.49 7.39
C LEU A 749 22.88 21.13 6.12
N ILE A 750 23.47 22.27 5.68
CA ILE A 750 22.98 23.00 4.51
C ILE A 750 23.07 22.12 3.24
N ARG A 751 24.21 21.45 3.02
CA ARG A 751 24.38 20.56 1.86
C ARG A 751 23.37 19.42 1.87
N ASP A 752 23.23 18.74 3.00
CA ASP A 752 22.34 17.58 3.13
C ASP A 752 20.88 18.00 3.05
N PHE A 753 20.52 19.17 3.60
CA PHE A 753 19.18 19.73 3.48
C PHE A 753 18.83 20.04 2.01
N VAL A 754 19.72 20.70 1.28
CA VAL A 754 19.51 21.01 -0.15
C VAL A 754 19.36 19.73 -0.97
N ALA A 755 20.18 18.71 -0.71
CA ALA A 755 20.09 17.43 -1.40
C ALA A 755 18.76 16.70 -1.09
N ALA A 756 18.37 16.63 0.18
CA ALA A 756 17.12 15.99 0.59
C ALA A 756 15.88 16.79 0.12
N TRP A 757 15.95 18.12 0.16
CA TRP A 757 14.92 18.99 -0.41
C TRP A 757 14.72 18.72 -1.91
N HIS A 758 15.81 18.75 -2.68
CA HIS A 758 15.76 18.47 -4.12
C HIS A 758 15.17 17.09 -4.40
N LYS A 759 15.57 16.07 -3.64
CA LYS A 759 15.02 14.73 -3.76
C LYS A 759 13.50 14.72 -3.63
N VAL A 760 12.94 15.36 -2.59
CA VAL A 760 11.47 15.41 -2.39
C VAL A 760 10.78 16.14 -3.54
N MET A 761 11.37 17.25 -4.02
CA MET A 761 10.81 17.99 -5.16
C MET A 761 10.84 17.21 -6.48
N MET A 762 11.59 16.11 -6.57
CA MET A 762 11.76 15.32 -7.80
C MET A 762 11.07 13.95 -7.76
N LEU A 763 10.40 13.57 -6.66
CA LEU A 763 9.85 12.21 -6.50
C LEU A 763 8.82 11.81 -7.55
N ASP A 764 8.05 12.77 -8.06
CA ASP A 764 7.00 12.60 -9.07
C ASP A 764 7.44 12.84 -10.51
N ARG A 765 8.74 13.13 -10.75
CA ARG A 765 9.28 13.52 -12.06
C ARG A 765 9.70 12.32 -12.90
N TYR A 766 8.75 11.51 -13.31
CA TYR A 766 8.97 10.32 -14.17
C TYR A 766 9.38 10.65 -15.60
N ASP A 767 9.24 11.90 -16.01
CA ASP A 767 9.67 12.47 -17.28
C ASP A 767 11.19 12.75 -17.32
N VAL A 768 11.85 12.86 -16.17
CA VAL A 768 13.30 13.11 -16.05
C VAL A 768 14.05 11.78 -15.88
N PRO A 769 15.00 11.44 -16.79
CA PRO A 769 15.66 10.14 -16.78
C PRO A 769 16.32 9.78 -15.45
N GLU A 770 17.01 10.74 -14.80
CA GLU A 770 17.70 10.53 -13.54
C GLU A 770 16.70 10.28 -12.38
N ALA A 771 15.61 11.03 -12.34
CA ALA A 771 14.56 10.85 -11.34
C ALA A 771 13.79 9.56 -11.57
N ARG A 772 13.52 9.21 -12.84
CA ARG A 772 12.91 7.94 -13.23
C ARG A 772 13.78 6.74 -12.83
N ALA A 773 15.08 6.81 -13.12
CA ALA A 773 16.02 5.75 -12.72
C ALA A 773 16.06 5.60 -11.18
N ALA A 774 16.09 6.70 -10.44
CA ALA A 774 16.05 6.68 -8.98
C ALA A 774 14.74 6.10 -8.42
N ALA A 775 13.60 6.39 -9.04
CA ALA A 775 12.31 5.83 -8.64
C ALA A 775 12.19 4.32 -8.93
N MET A 776 12.82 3.84 -10.01
CA MET A 776 12.85 2.43 -10.39
C MET A 776 13.88 1.58 -9.63
N GLN A 777 14.87 2.22 -9.01
CA GLN A 777 15.86 1.54 -8.17
C GLN A 777 15.34 1.27 -6.75
N ARG A 778 14.23 1.89 -6.34
CA ARG A 778 13.68 1.86 -4.99
C ARG A 778 12.45 0.96 -4.84
N SER A 779 11.88 0.51 -5.94
CA SER A 779 10.75 -0.42 -5.97
C SER A 779 11.21 -1.87 -6.01
#